data_8d4771eebd2748698e966914986bd6d7
#
_entry.id   8d4771eebd2748698e966914986bd6d7
#
_cell.length_a   1.000
_cell.length_b   1.000
_cell.length_c   1.000
_cell.angle_alpha   90.00
_cell.angle_beta   90.00
_cell.angle_gamma   90.00
#
_symmetry.space_group_name_H-M   'P 1'
#
loop_
_entity.id
_entity.type
_entity.pdbx_description
1 polymer ?
#
loop_
_entity_poly.entity_id
_entity_poly.type
_entity_poly.pdbx_seq_one_letter_code
_entity_poly.pdbx_strand_id
1 'polypeptide(L)'
;MPLTISAQYGLIDQNEFFDKRVASKDVSGYYLIENGEFAYNKSTSTDAPWGAIKRLGRYENGVLSTLYIVFGIKENYPVDSDFLVSYYSTNLWHKGIHEIAAEGARNHGLLNIAPADFFETKLMIPQDIEEQEKIGKYFEELERLITLHHRKQIYVLNTRIYEKTTLIITKEKKKMPELEKVIEDKLIEQLVLGESQWTYREDLKTEEDLWKNFRYILEQNNKARLDGQPLSDAEFEQVKNQLQFSSFYKAGEWLVGENGKAMVHVQRDTEKLHLVVMNHEHIAGGSSVYEVINQYNALKDDDITTVARDRRFDVTLMINGLPMIHIELKNRQHSYMDAFYQIKKYISEGKFTGIFSAVQMFVISNGVDTKYFAAASDTELNPKFMSGWVDTENNPVADYIDFAKNVLRIPEAHEMIARYTVLDEDAKRLILLRPYQIHAIESIREASKTGKSGFVWHTTGSGKTLTSYKATRNLLMDIPAIDKAIFLIDRKDLDTQTTMAFQAYANNDLVDVDETDNVNDLKKKLKSDDRQVIVTTIQKMQILISKRLQEGTSEYSKIKNLKIAFVVDECHRAVTPKTKRELERFFGRSLWYGFTGTPRFAENPYPQMGDLPRTTEELYGKRLHKYTIQNAIHDNAVLGFQVEHNGPKNITDETDASAYDNETHMLRVLDIILNKSYHKLGFQNGKGQTYEGLLTTSSIQIAQKYYELLTKVKVEKE
;
A
#
# COMPACT_ATOMS: atom_id res chain seq x y z
N MET A 1 -2.70 25.17 37.11
CA MET A 1 -2.63 23.78 36.66
C MET A 1 -1.55 23.62 35.57
N PRO A 2 -0.85 22.49 35.49
CA PRO A 2 0.16 22.28 34.45
C PRO A 2 -0.52 22.01 33.10
N LEU A 3 -0.12 22.75 32.08
CA LEU A 3 -0.67 22.66 30.72
C LEU A 3 0.32 22.00 29.72
N THR A 4 -0.23 21.46 28.63
CA THR A 4 0.53 21.02 27.45
C THR A 4 -0.20 21.45 26.18
N ILE A 5 0.54 21.52 25.05
CA ILE A 5 -0.07 21.77 23.74
C ILE A 5 -0.41 20.45 23.05
N SER A 6 -1.68 20.30 22.72
CA SER A 6 -2.21 19.27 21.83
C SER A 6 -2.50 19.87 20.45
N ALA A 7 -2.17 19.16 19.38
CA ALA A 7 -2.50 19.59 18.01
C ALA A 7 -4.03 19.76 17.82
N GLN A 8 -4.82 18.90 18.45
CA GLN A 8 -6.28 18.87 18.31
C GLN A 8 -7.02 19.74 19.33
N TYR A 9 -6.54 19.82 20.59
CA TYR A 9 -7.27 20.45 21.69
C TYR A 9 -6.66 21.79 22.16
N GLY A 10 -5.59 22.25 21.52
CA GLY A 10 -4.87 23.46 21.93
C GLY A 10 -4.13 23.28 23.26
N LEU A 11 -4.15 24.31 24.11
CA LEU A 11 -3.61 24.24 25.48
C LEU A 11 -4.60 23.54 26.40
N ILE A 12 -4.20 22.38 26.94
CA ILE A 12 -5.03 21.49 27.75
C ILE A 12 -4.30 21.08 29.04
N ASP A 13 -5.05 20.75 30.10
CA ASP A 13 -4.48 20.21 31.35
C ASP A 13 -3.69 18.93 31.05
N GLN A 14 -2.44 18.92 31.50
CA GLN A 14 -1.51 17.81 31.28
C GLN A 14 -2.00 16.50 31.90
N ASN A 15 -2.69 16.57 33.04
CA ASN A 15 -3.23 15.39 33.71
C ASN A 15 -4.47 14.83 32.96
N GLU A 16 -5.29 15.72 32.36
CA GLU A 16 -6.42 15.34 31.50
C GLU A 16 -5.95 14.68 30.19
N PHE A 17 -4.86 15.20 29.64
CA PHE A 17 -4.34 14.73 28.33
C PHE A 17 -3.58 13.41 28.42
N PHE A 18 -2.75 13.21 29.45
CA PHE A 18 -1.89 12.01 29.58
C PHE A 18 -2.45 10.95 30.54
N ASP A 19 -3.59 11.18 31.17
CA ASP A 19 -4.18 10.33 32.21
C ASP A 19 -3.19 9.94 33.34
N LYS A 20 -2.16 10.78 33.50
CA LYS A 20 -1.14 10.65 34.57
C LYS A 20 -0.42 11.98 34.76
N ARG A 21 0.12 12.18 35.97
CA ARG A 21 0.95 13.34 36.26
C ARG A 21 2.31 13.24 35.55
N VAL A 22 2.55 14.11 34.57
CA VAL A 22 3.82 14.22 33.84
C VAL A 22 4.65 15.40 34.38
N ALA A 23 3.99 16.47 34.85
CA ALA A 23 4.65 17.62 35.43
C ALA A 23 5.40 17.28 36.74
N SER A 24 6.51 18.00 36.98
CA SER A 24 7.24 17.95 38.25
C SER A 24 6.30 18.21 39.44
N LYS A 25 6.63 17.66 40.61
CA LYS A 25 5.95 18.00 41.84
C LYS A 25 6.11 19.46 42.23
N ASP A 26 7.30 20.04 41.95
CA ASP A 26 7.61 21.43 42.09
C ASP A 26 7.50 22.12 40.71
N VAL A 27 6.58 23.06 40.60
CA VAL A 27 6.29 23.86 39.41
C VAL A 27 6.66 25.35 39.62
N SER A 28 7.39 25.68 40.69
CA SER A 28 7.78 27.06 41.03
C SER A 28 8.65 27.72 39.95
N GLY A 29 9.35 26.90 39.13
CA GLY A 29 10.14 27.35 37.98
C GLY A 29 9.40 27.38 36.65
N TYR A 30 8.08 27.10 36.64
CA TYR A 30 7.29 27.10 35.40
C TYR A 30 6.81 28.52 35.05
N TYR A 31 6.58 28.78 33.76
CA TYR A 31 5.99 30.04 33.30
C TYR A 31 4.48 30.03 33.57
N LEU A 32 3.97 31.13 34.14
CA LEU A 32 2.54 31.40 34.18
C LEU A 32 2.08 31.85 32.81
N ILE A 33 0.95 31.35 32.33
CA ILE A 33 0.25 31.80 31.14
C ILE A 33 -1.18 32.16 31.50
N GLU A 34 -1.65 33.30 31.04
CA GLU A 34 -3.01 33.81 31.26
C GLU A 34 -3.88 33.62 29.99
N ASN A 35 -5.20 33.70 30.20
CA ASN A 35 -6.15 33.62 29.08
C ASN A 35 -5.87 34.71 28.05
N GLY A 36 -5.82 34.33 26.77
CA GLY A 36 -5.47 35.22 25.65
C GLY A 36 -4.01 35.22 25.26
N GLU A 37 -3.10 34.76 26.14
CA GLU A 37 -1.69 34.62 25.81
C GLU A 37 -1.39 33.37 25.01
N PHE A 38 -0.23 33.36 24.34
CA PHE A 38 0.25 32.31 23.45
C PHE A 38 1.40 31.53 24.06
N ALA A 39 1.49 30.26 23.70
CA ALA A 39 2.64 29.42 24.03
C ALA A 39 3.18 28.72 22.75
N TYR A 40 4.49 28.77 22.59
CA TYR A 40 5.20 28.01 21.59
C TYR A 40 5.86 26.78 22.20
N ASN A 41 5.45 25.60 21.73
CA ASN A 41 6.09 24.32 22.05
C ASN A 41 7.21 24.02 21.05
N LYS A 42 8.44 23.95 21.51
CA LYS A 42 9.65 23.66 20.70
C LYS A 42 9.79 22.17 20.34
N SER A 43 8.94 21.29 20.84
CA SER A 43 8.97 19.87 20.51
C SER A 43 8.47 19.62 19.09
N THR A 44 9.24 18.84 18.32
CA THR A 44 8.91 18.49 16.93
C THR A 44 8.20 17.14 16.85
N SER A 45 7.24 17.04 15.94
CA SER A 45 6.57 15.81 15.56
C SER A 45 6.42 15.73 14.04
N THR A 46 5.94 14.61 13.52
CA THR A 46 5.65 14.46 12.08
C THR A 46 4.66 15.52 11.59
N ASP A 47 3.66 15.85 12.42
CA ASP A 47 2.60 16.82 12.10
C ASP A 47 2.98 18.26 12.46
N ALA A 48 4.01 18.46 13.28
CA ALA A 48 4.50 19.77 13.70
C ALA A 48 6.05 19.83 13.65
N PRO A 49 6.65 19.86 12.44
CA PRO A 49 8.11 19.78 12.27
C PRO A 49 8.87 21.00 12.82
N TRP A 50 8.17 22.11 13.06
CA TRP A 50 8.71 23.35 13.63
C TRP A 50 8.10 23.69 15.01
N GLY A 51 7.50 22.68 15.67
CA GLY A 51 6.75 22.88 16.91
C GLY A 51 5.33 23.43 16.65
N ALA A 52 4.67 23.89 17.71
CA ALA A 52 3.31 24.41 17.62
C ALA A 52 3.11 25.63 18.49
N ILE A 53 2.38 26.62 17.99
CA ILE A 53 1.98 27.80 18.73
C ILE A 53 0.46 27.79 18.93
N LYS A 54 0.01 27.95 20.18
CA LYS A 54 -1.41 27.96 20.51
C LYS A 54 -1.70 29.02 21.57
N ARG A 55 -2.90 29.63 21.49
CA ARG A 55 -3.43 30.60 22.47
C ARG A 55 -4.15 29.86 23.59
N LEU A 56 -4.01 30.34 24.83
CA LEU A 56 -4.82 29.86 25.94
C LEU A 56 -6.20 30.51 25.88
N GLY A 57 -7.23 29.71 25.61
CA GLY A 57 -8.62 30.18 25.59
C GLY A 57 -9.57 29.34 26.42
N ARG A 58 -9.10 28.17 26.93
CA ARG A 58 -9.95 27.21 27.65
C ARG A 58 -9.99 27.42 29.15
N TYR A 59 -8.93 28.00 29.74
CA TYR A 59 -8.74 28.21 31.17
C TYR A 59 -8.39 29.65 31.44
N GLU A 60 -8.65 30.14 32.67
CA GLU A 60 -8.24 31.48 33.08
C GLU A 60 -6.73 31.63 33.12
N ASN A 61 -6.03 30.63 33.64
CA ASN A 61 -4.57 30.59 33.66
C ASN A 61 -4.05 29.16 33.84
N GLY A 62 -2.76 28.98 33.63
CA GLY A 62 -2.08 27.72 33.86
C GLY A 62 -0.55 27.90 33.90
N VAL A 63 0.16 26.80 34.08
CA VAL A 63 1.64 26.84 34.12
C VAL A 63 2.22 25.90 33.06
N LEU A 64 3.28 26.37 32.40
CA LEU A 64 4.01 25.67 31.36
C LEU A 64 5.49 25.53 31.74
N SER A 65 6.09 24.37 31.43
CA SER A 65 7.50 24.15 31.70
C SER A 65 8.39 25.10 30.91
N THR A 66 9.65 25.24 31.30
CA THR A 66 10.66 26.10 30.64
C THR A 66 11.01 25.65 29.20
N LEU A 67 10.44 24.51 28.75
CA LEU A 67 10.53 24.07 27.35
C LEU A 67 9.66 24.91 26.41
N TYR A 68 8.67 25.65 26.95
CA TYR A 68 7.79 26.52 26.19
C TYR A 68 8.32 27.97 26.21
N ILE A 69 7.96 28.73 25.16
CA ILE A 69 8.09 30.20 25.15
C ILE A 69 6.67 30.74 25.28
N VAL A 70 6.39 31.46 26.36
CA VAL A 70 5.10 32.09 26.62
C VAL A 70 5.18 33.56 26.23
N PHE A 71 4.17 34.07 25.53
CA PHE A 71 4.13 35.47 25.08
C PHE A 71 2.70 35.99 24.90
N GLY A 72 2.56 37.31 25.03
CA GLY A 72 1.31 38.05 24.81
C GLY A 72 1.50 39.19 23.81
N ILE A 73 0.38 39.77 23.38
CA ILE A 73 0.36 40.99 22.58
C ILE A 73 0.56 42.18 23.53
N LYS A 74 1.53 43.09 23.17
CA LYS A 74 1.77 44.31 23.96
C LYS A 74 0.54 45.21 23.91
N GLU A 75 0.21 45.82 25.06
CA GLU A 75 -0.82 46.85 25.12
C GLU A 75 -0.60 47.94 24.06
N ASN A 76 -1.67 48.36 23.42
CA ASN A 76 -1.70 49.37 22.35
C ASN A 76 -0.90 49.04 21.09
N TYR A 77 -0.59 47.76 20.83
CA TYR A 77 0.00 47.34 19.56
C TYR A 77 -1.12 46.93 18.60
N PRO A 78 -1.16 47.40 17.34
CA PRO A 78 -2.26 47.17 16.42
C PRO A 78 -2.22 45.74 15.83
N VAL A 79 -2.44 44.72 16.67
CA VAL A 79 -2.47 43.31 16.28
C VAL A 79 -3.70 42.64 16.88
N ASP A 80 -4.50 42.05 16.03
CA ASP A 80 -5.68 41.28 16.44
C ASP A 80 -5.30 39.86 16.89
N SER A 81 -5.83 39.46 18.03
CA SER A 81 -5.50 38.15 18.64
C SER A 81 -6.07 36.97 17.85
N ASP A 82 -7.26 37.10 17.26
CA ASP A 82 -7.90 36.03 16.47
C ASP A 82 -7.21 35.87 15.12
N PHE A 83 -6.74 36.98 14.54
CA PHE A 83 -5.85 36.94 13.39
C PHE A 83 -4.57 36.14 13.68
N LEU A 84 -3.90 36.36 14.83
CA LEU A 84 -2.71 35.59 15.20
C LEU A 84 -2.99 34.10 15.38
N VAL A 85 -4.15 33.72 15.94
CA VAL A 85 -4.56 32.30 16.01
C VAL A 85 -4.62 31.71 14.61
N SER A 86 -5.23 32.42 13.67
CA SER A 86 -5.33 32.00 12.27
C SER A 86 -3.96 31.94 11.59
N TYR A 87 -3.13 32.95 11.80
CA TYR A 87 -1.76 33.04 11.24
C TYR A 87 -0.89 31.87 11.72
N TYR A 88 -0.89 31.55 13.02
CA TYR A 88 -0.12 30.43 13.58
C TYR A 88 -0.71 29.06 13.28
N SER A 89 -1.93 28.99 12.74
CA SER A 89 -2.50 27.76 12.20
C SER A 89 -1.98 27.44 10.77
N THR A 90 -1.32 28.39 10.12
CA THR A 90 -0.69 28.21 8.80
C THR A 90 0.79 27.80 8.93
N ASN A 91 1.47 27.61 7.80
CA ASN A 91 2.92 27.39 7.75
C ASN A 91 3.73 28.68 7.47
N LEU A 92 3.10 29.84 7.43
CA LEU A 92 3.74 31.11 7.06
C LEU A 92 4.82 31.52 8.07
N TRP A 93 4.66 31.21 9.35
CA TRP A 93 5.61 31.52 10.42
C TRP A 93 6.78 30.51 10.48
N HIS A 94 6.67 29.35 9.84
CA HIS A 94 7.70 28.31 9.85
C HIS A 94 9.04 28.79 9.30
N LYS A 95 9.02 29.69 8.31
CA LYS A 95 10.22 30.24 7.72
C LYS A 95 11.04 31.04 8.74
N GLY A 96 10.38 31.88 9.54
CA GLY A 96 11.07 32.66 10.60
C GLY A 96 11.69 31.72 11.66
N ILE A 97 11.02 30.67 12.05
CA ILE A 97 11.56 29.67 12.98
C ILE A 97 12.75 28.92 12.35
N HIS A 98 12.66 28.58 11.08
CA HIS A 98 13.75 27.92 10.37
C HIS A 98 15.03 28.76 10.31
N GLU A 99 14.90 30.10 10.14
CA GLU A 99 16.02 31.02 10.05
C GLU A 99 16.77 31.18 11.39
N ILE A 100 16.06 31.01 12.53
CA ILE A 100 16.66 31.18 13.87
C ILE A 100 16.98 29.81 14.54
N ALA A 101 16.51 28.71 14.01
CA ALA A 101 16.86 27.39 14.52
C ALA A 101 18.33 27.11 14.19
N ALA A 102 19.21 27.11 15.21
CA ALA A 102 20.64 26.89 15.05
C ALA A 102 20.92 25.54 14.33
N GLU A 103 21.84 25.57 13.35
CA GLU A 103 22.33 24.38 12.67
C GLU A 103 22.88 23.37 13.69
N GLY A 104 22.35 22.13 13.66
CA GLY A 104 22.80 21.02 14.51
C GLY A 104 21.93 20.71 15.72
N ALA A 105 20.84 21.41 15.95
CA ALA A 105 20.03 21.30 17.15
C ALA A 105 18.77 20.40 17.01
N ARG A 106 18.90 19.22 16.44
CA ARG A 106 17.89 18.15 16.57
C ARG A 106 18.39 17.05 17.50
N ASN A 107 18.63 17.39 18.75
CA ASN A 107 18.79 16.38 19.79
C ASN A 107 17.41 15.98 20.31
N HIS A 108 16.98 14.74 20.03
CA HIS A 108 15.79 14.11 20.59
C HIS A 108 14.43 14.79 20.31
N GLY A 109 14.25 15.43 19.12
CA GLY A 109 12.95 16.00 18.75
C GLY A 109 12.60 17.34 19.42
N LEU A 110 13.59 18.09 19.92
CA LEU A 110 13.44 19.43 20.50
C LEU A 110 14.25 20.46 19.70
N LEU A 111 13.61 21.59 19.32
CA LEU A 111 14.30 22.71 18.65
C LEU A 111 15.06 23.54 19.69
N ASN A 112 16.33 23.84 19.45
CA ASN A 112 17.12 24.71 20.30
C ASN A 112 16.96 26.16 19.84
N ILE A 113 15.93 26.83 20.35
CA ILE A 113 15.63 28.24 20.03
C ILE A 113 15.63 29.02 21.34
N ALA A 114 16.46 30.03 21.44
CA ALA A 114 16.44 30.96 22.58
C ALA A 114 15.20 31.87 22.50
N PRO A 115 14.58 32.24 23.62
CA PRO A 115 13.44 33.15 23.61
C PRO A 115 13.76 34.49 22.90
N ALA A 116 15.00 35.03 23.06
CA ALA A 116 15.41 36.27 22.42
C ALA A 116 15.34 36.14 20.88
N ASP A 117 15.85 35.03 20.34
CA ASP A 117 15.86 34.80 18.87
C ASP A 117 14.42 34.61 18.35
N PHE A 118 13.56 33.96 19.13
CA PHE A 118 12.14 33.80 18.78
C PHE A 118 11.45 35.15 18.61
N PHE A 119 11.70 36.10 19.48
CA PHE A 119 11.10 37.44 19.42
C PHE A 119 11.68 38.34 18.32
N GLU A 120 12.78 37.97 17.69
CA GLU A 120 13.33 38.65 16.49
C GLU A 120 12.68 38.16 15.18
N THR A 121 11.83 37.12 15.24
CA THR A 121 11.12 36.60 14.04
C THR A 121 10.15 37.66 13.51
N LYS A 122 10.15 37.84 12.18
CA LYS A 122 9.27 38.79 11.50
C LYS A 122 7.97 38.12 11.08
N LEU A 123 6.84 38.69 11.51
CA LEU A 123 5.51 38.27 11.06
C LEU A 123 5.03 39.20 9.92
N MET A 124 4.48 38.58 8.88
CA MET A 124 3.84 39.31 7.78
C MET A 124 2.36 39.44 8.11
N ILE A 125 1.97 40.62 8.59
CA ILE A 125 0.59 40.89 9.02
C ILE A 125 0.05 42.11 8.24
N PRO A 126 -1.26 42.19 7.96
CA PRO A 126 -1.90 43.39 7.42
C PRO A 126 -1.69 44.58 8.35
N GLN A 127 -1.49 45.76 7.80
CA GLN A 127 -1.31 47.00 8.62
C GLN A 127 -2.63 47.50 9.19
N ASP A 128 -3.76 47.19 8.50
CA ASP A 128 -5.08 47.59 8.93
C ASP A 128 -5.66 46.54 9.92
N ILE A 129 -6.02 47.02 11.10
CA ILE A 129 -6.58 46.19 12.16
C ILE A 129 -7.96 45.62 11.77
N GLU A 130 -8.79 46.39 11.02
CA GLU A 130 -10.07 45.91 10.54
C GLU A 130 -9.92 44.75 9.52
N GLU A 131 -8.84 44.76 8.73
CA GLU A 131 -8.51 43.67 7.83
C GLU A 131 -8.09 42.42 8.63
N GLN A 132 -7.26 42.59 9.66
CA GLN A 132 -6.90 41.49 10.57
C GLN A 132 -8.10 40.86 11.23
N GLU A 133 -9.02 41.66 11.81
CA GLU A 133 -10.26 41.17 12.43
C GLU A 133 -11.14 40.40 11.44
N LYS A 134 -11.27 40.90 10.20
CA LYS A 134 -12.06 40.22 9.15
C LYS A 134 -11.45 38.85 8.80
N ILE A 135 -10.15 38.78 8.68
CA ILE A 135 -9.42 37.53 8.41
C ILE A 135 -9.59 36.57 9.58
N GLY A 136 -9.38 37.01 10.83
CA GLY A 136 -9.54 36.20 12.04
C GLY A 136 -10.93 35.59 12.13
N LYS A 137 -11.98 36.42 11.99
CA LYS A 137 -13.39 35.98 12.03
C LYS A 137 -13.74 35.04 10.87
N TYR A 138 -13.20 35.26 9.68
CA TYR A 138 -13.43 34.37 8.53
C TYR A 138 -12.90 32.96 8.80
N PHE A 139 -11.67 32.83 9.30
CA PHE A 139 -11.08 31.53 9.60
C PHE A 139 -11.73 30.84 10.81
N GLU A 140 -12.12 31.61 11.83
CA GLU A 140 -12.91 31.07 12.95
C GLU A 140 -14.24 30.48 12.50
N GLU A 141 -14.99 31.20 11.63
CA GLU A 141 -16.25 30.70 11.09
C GLU A 141 -16.04 29.50 10.16
N LEU A 142 -14.94 29.45 9.43
CA LEU A 142 -14.60 28.32 8.56
C LEU A 142 -14.29 27.06 9.39
N GLU A 143 -13.51 27.17 10.47
CA GLU A 143 -13.28 26.08 11.42
C GLU A 143 -14.58 25.62 12.09
N ARG A 144 -15.45 26.56 12.46
CA ARG A 144 -16.76 26.26 12.99
C ARG A 144 -17.65 25.52 12.00
N LEU A 145 -17.66 25.93 10.73
CA LEU A 145 -18.41 25.26 9.66
C LEU A 145 -17.88 23.85 9.38
N ILE A 146 -16.58 23.65 9.35
CA ILE A 146 -15.95 22.34 9.22
C ILE A 146 -16.34 21.44 10.39
N THR A 147 -16.29 21.96 11.61
CA THR A 147 -16.70 21.23 12.82
C THR A 147 -18.18 20.88 12.81
N LEU A 148 -19.04 21.82 12.37
CA LEU A 148 -20.49 21.61 12.22
C LEU A 148 -20.80 20.62 11.09
N HIS A 149 -20.05 20.65 10.00
CA HIS A 149 -20.20 19.71 8.88
C HIS A 149 -19.86 18.27 9.35
N HIS A 150 -18.75 18.10 10.05
CA HIS A 150 -18.41 16.82 10.67
C HIS A 150 -19.48 16.37 11.68
N ARG A 151 -19.96 17.28 12.55
CA ARG A 151 -21.06 16.98 13.49
C ARG A 151 -22.37 16.65 12.77
N LYS A 152 -22.67 17.31 11.65
CA LYS A 152 -23.88 17.07 10.86
C LYS A 152 -23.81 15.73 10.12
N GLN A 153 -22.67 15.33 9.62
CA GLN A 153 -22.46 13.98 9.07
C GLN A 153 -22.63 12.90 10.15
N ILE A 154 -22.07 13.11 11.33
CA ILE A 154 -22.27 12.24 12.49
C ILE A 154 -23.73 12.24 12.95
N TYR A 155 -24.42 13.40 12.92
CA TYR A 155 -25.82 13.52 13.33
C TYR A 155 -26.78 12.86 12.31
N VAL A 156 -26.56 12.98 11.01
CA VAL A 156 -27.35 12.30 9.99
C VAL A 156 -27.15 10.77 10.05
N LEU A 157 -25.95 10.32 10.35
CA LEU A 157 -25.67 8.90 10.60
C LEU A 157 -26.38 8.43 11.89
N ASN A 158 -26.29 9.21 12.96
CA ASN A 158 -26.94 8.91 14.23
C ASN A 158 -28.49 9.00 14.18
N THR A 159 -29.07 9.91 13.38
CA THR A 159 -30.53 10.02 13.27
C THR A 159 -31.15 8.83 12.54
N ARG A 160 -30.47 8.29 11.53
CA ARG A 160 -30.90 7.03 10.88
C ARG A 160 -30.77 5.79 11.80
N ILE A 161 -29.86 5.84 12.75
CA ILE A 161 -29.71 4.82 13.79
C ILE A 161 -30.75 5.06 14.92
N TYR A 162 -31.05 6.31 15.26
CA TYR A 162 -32.01 6.67 16.33
C TYR A 162 -33.46 6.29 16.01
N GLU A 163 -33.89 6.39 14.77
CA GLU A 163 -35.26 6.00 14.35
C GLU A 163 -35.50 4.48 14.45
N LYS A 164 -34.46 3.67 14.45
CA LYS A 164 -34.56 2.20 14.67
C LYS A 164 -34.35 1.77 16.12
N THR A 165 -33.85 2.65 17.00
CA THR A 165 -33.43 2.26 18.38
C THR A 165 -34.28 2.91 19.47
N THR A 166 -35.26 3.79 19.15
CA THR A 166 -36.04 4.54 20.15
C THR A 166 -37.10 3.68 20.88
N LEU A 167 -37.15 2.37 20.66
CA LEU A 167 -38.07 1.49 21.38
C LEU A 167 -37.46 0.70 22.56
N ILE A 168 -36.15 0.79 22.79
CA ILE A 168 -35.52 0.13 23.95
C ILE A 168 -34.37 1.01 24.45
N ILE A 169 -34.52 1.64 25.58
CA ILE A 169 -33.55 2.06 26.58
C ILE A 169 -33.85 3.46 27.15
N THR A 170 -34.73 3.49 28.10
CA THR A 170 -34.63 4.39 29.24
C THR A 170 -33.75 3.76 30.28
N LYS A 171 -32.49 4.19 30.34
CA LYS A 171 -31.66 4.31 31.58
C LYS A 171 -30.23 4.72 31.17
N GLU A 172 -29.80 5.83 31.74
CA GLU A 172 -28.43 6.36 31.63
C GLU A 172 -27.37 5.29 31.89
N LYS A 173 -26.51 5.02 30.90
CA LYS A 173 -25.19 4.42 31.13
C LYS A 173 -24.15 5.33 30.47
N LYS A 174 -23.23 5.86 31.30
CA LYS A 174 -21.94 6.40 30.87
C LYS A 174 -21.42 5.51 29.74
N LYS A 175 -21.04 6.07 28.59
CA LYS A 175 -20.36 5.33 27.51
C LYS A 175 -19.07 4.73 28.07
N MET A 176 -19.15 3.47 28.47
CA MET A 176 -17.93 2.67 28.67
C MET A 176 -17.28 2.43 27.28
N PRO A 177 -15.95 2.41 27.20
CA PRO A 177 -15.27 2.05 25.96
C PRO A 177 -15.76 0.67 25.50
N GLU A 178 -15.94 0.52 24.17
CA GLU A 178 -16.30 -0.76 23.59
C GLU A 178 -15.17 -1.75 23.88
N LEU A 179 -15.45 -2.79 24.67
CA LEU A 179 -14.45 -3.80 25.02
C LEU A 179 -13.97 -4.53 23.76
N GLU A 180 -12.70 -4.93 23.69
CA GLU A 180 -12.14 -5.73 22.57
C GLU A 180 -13.04 -6.92 22.26
N LYS A 181 -13.58 -7.58 23.26
CA LYS A 181 -14.53 -8.68 23.11
C LYS A 181 -15.77 -8.33 22.28
N VAL A 182 -16.31 -7.12 22.41
CA VAL A 182 -17.49 -6.70 21.64
C VAL A 182 -17.15 -6.51 20.16
N ILE A 183 -15.95 -6.03 19.87
CA ILE A 183 -15.43 -5.90 18.51
C ILE A 183 -15.23 -7.29 17.91
N GLU A 184 -14.66 -8.22 18.65
CA GLU A 184 -14.44 -9.61 18.28
C GLU A 184 -15.77 -10.33 18.00
N ASP A 185 -16.74 -10.25 18.91
CA ASP A 185 -18.05 -10.90 18.76
C ASP A 185 -18.79 -10.40 17.51
N LYS A 186 -18.78 -9.09 17.25
CA LYS A 186 -19.38 -8.49 16.06
C LYS A 186 -18.67 -8.91 14.76
N LEU A 187 -17.35 -9.04 14.82
CA LEU A 187 -16.59 -9.54 13.66
C LEU A 187 -16.96 -10.97 13.33
N ILE A 188 -17.01 -11.85 14.33
CA ILE A 188 -17.41 -13.24 14.16
C ILE A 188 -18.85 -13.33 13.62
N GLU A 189 -19.79 -12.56 14.20
CA GLU A 189 -21.17 -12.48 13.72
C GLU A 189 -21.23 -12.10 12.23
N GLN A 190 -20.45 -11.07 11.83
CA GLN A 190 -20.38 -10.66 10.41
C GLN A 190 -19.79 -11.76 9.51
N LEU A 191 -18.79 -12.50 9.98
CA LEU A 191 -18.12 -13.55 9.19
C LEU A 191 -19.02 -14.76 8.95
N VAL A 192 -19.87 -15.12 9.92
CA VAL A 192 -20.80 -16.27 9.80
C VAL A 192 -22.13 -15.89 9.13
N LEU A 193 -22.39 -14.60 8.89
CA LEU A 193 -23.64 -14.12 8.31
C LEU A 193 -23.79 -14.53 6.84
N GLY A 194 -24.86 -15.21 6.49
CA GLY A 194 -25.21 -15.61 5.13
C GLY A 194 -24.98 -17.10 4.84
N GLU A 195 -25.35 -17.53 3.65
CA GLU A 195 -25.14 -18.91 3.21
C GLU A 195 -23.69 -19.12 2.75
N SER A 196 -23.15 -20.32 2.99
CA SER A 196 -21.80 -20.73 2.55
C SER A 196 -20.67 -19.80 3.03
N GLN A 197 -20.81 -19.29 4.24
CA GLN A 197 -19.81 -18.46 4.92
C GLN A 197 -19.02 -19.26 5.98
N TRP A 198 -18.24 -18.56 6.82
CA TRP A 198 -17.44 -19.20 7.85
C TRP A 198 -18.29 -19.93 8.88
N THR A 199 -17.85 -21.10 9.29
CA THR A 199 -18.45 -21.85 10.41
C THR A 199 -17.70 -21.50 11.69
N TYR A 200 -18.40 -20.93 12.68
CA TYR A 200 -17.76 -20.64 13.97
C TYR A 200 -17.56 -21.93 14.78
N ARG A 201 -16.32 -22.11 15.26
CA ARG A 201 -15.88 -23.30 16.00
C ARG A 201 -15.38 -22.87 17.39
N GLU A 202 -16.33 -22.77 18.34
CA GLU A 202 -16.03 -22.42 19.73
C GLU A 202 -15.25 -23.53 20.46
N ASP A 203 -15.34 -24.75 19.98
CA ASP A 203 -14.72 -25.94 20.54
C ASP A 203 -13.21 -26.06 20.29
N LEU A 204 -12.65 -25.35 19.32
CA LEU A 204 -11.25 -25.45 18.92
C LEU A 204 -10.42 -24.41 19.68
N LYS A 205 -9.82 -24.78 20.81
CA LYS A 205 -9.07 -23.86 21.70
C LYS A 205 -7.60 -24.25 21.91
N THR A 206 -7.23 -25.46 21.61
CA THR A 206 -5.87 -25.99 21.82
C THR A 206 -5.28 -26.52 20.51
N GLU A 207 -3.95 -26.68 20.45
CA GLU A 207 -3.27 -27.24 19.28
C GLU A 207 -3.74 -28.69 18.98
N GLU A 208 -3.99 -29.45 20.04
CA GLU A 208 -4.50 -30.81 19.89
C GLU A 208 -5.90 -30.83 19.22
N ASP A 209 -6.79 -29.89 19.58
CA ASP A 209 -8.12 -29.75 18.97
C ASP A 209 -7.99 -29.40 17.48
N LEU A 210 -7.07 -28.48 17.15
CA LEU A 210 -6.82 -28.08 15.76
C LEU A 210 -6.29 -29.23 14.92
N TRP A 211 -5.33 -30.01 15.43
CA TRP A 211 -4.79 -31.18 14.72
C TRP A 211 -5.82 -32.28 14.56
N LYS A 212 -6.69 -32.51 15.54
CA LYS A 212 -7.82 -33.47 15.43
C LYS A 212 -8.82 -33.00 14.34
N ASN A 213 -9.16 -31.73 14.32
CA ASN A 213 -10.05 -31.15 13.32
C ASN A 213 -9.43 -31.25 11.91
N PHE A 214 -8.13 -30.87 11.76
CA PHE A 214 -7.43 -30.98 10.51
C PHE A 214 -7.40 -32.43 9.99
N ARG A 215 -7.07 -33.41 10.86
CA ARG A 215 -7.07 -34.84 10.51
C ARG A 215 -8.44 -35.28 9.98
N TYR A 216 -9.50 -34.90 10.67
CA TYR A 216 -10.85 -35.22 10.25
C TYR A 216 -11.18 -34.68 8.85
N ILE A 217 -10.88 -33.39 8.60
CA ILE A 217 -11.13 -32.76 7.30
C ILE A 217 -10.26 -33.38 6.21
N LEU A 218 -8.98 -33.65 6.47
CA LEU A 218 -8.08 -34.31 5.54
C LEU A 218 -8.57 -35.67 5.12
N GLU A 219 -9.02 -36.50 6.08
CA GLU A 219 -9.58 -37.84 5.83
C GLU A 219 -10.87 -37.77 5.03
N GLN A 220 -11.79 -36.85 5.33
CA GLN A 220 -13.03 -36.67 4.57
C GLN A 220 -12.75 -36.24 3.12
N ASN A 221 -11.85 -35.30 2.91
CA ASN A 221 -11.51 -34.80 1.57
C ASN A 221 -10.74 -35.84 0.72
N ASN A 222 -10.10 -36.81 1.35
CA ASN A 222 -9.33 -37.87 0.68
C ASN A 222 -9.88 -39.27 0.85
N LYS A 223 -11.15 -39.42 1.21
CA LYS A 223 -11.77 -40.71 1.50
C LYS A 223 -11.58 -41.77 0.40
N ALA A 224 -11.65 -41.35 -0.87
CA ALA A 224 -11.41 -42.25 -2.00
C ALA A 224 -9.95 -42.69 -2.13
N ARG A 225 -8.97 -41.81 -1.73
CA ARG A 225 -7.55 -42.15 -1.77
C ARG A 225 -7.07 -42.95 -0.58
N LEU A 226 -7.83 -42.91 0.48
CA LEU A 226 -7.61 -43.68 1.70
C LEU A 226 -8.34 -45.05 1.67
N ASP A 227 -9.05 -45.37 0.58
CA ASP A 227 -9.88 -46.58 0.45
C ASP A 227 -10.85 -46.80 1.65
N GLY A 228 -11.29 -45.66 2.23
CA GLY A 228 -12.16 -45.63 3.40
C GLY A 228 -11.48 -46.00 4.72
N GLN A 229 -10.16 -46.23 4.74
CA GLN A 229 -9.39 -46.51 5.97
C GLN A 229 -8.83 -45.21 6.51
N PRO A 230 -9.11 -44.79 7.76
CA PRO A 230 -8.55 -43.61 8.36
C PRO A 230 -7.02 -43.73 8.53
N LEU A 231 -6.35 -42.59 8.69
CA LEU A 231 -4.92 -42.56 8.98
C LEU A 231 -4.64 -43.15 10.36
N SER A 232 -3.63 -43.99 10.50
CA SER A 232 -3.06 -44.35 11.82
C SER A 232 -2.36 -43.11 12.46
N ASP A 233 -2.06 -43.19 13.75
CA ASP A 233 -1.37 -42.11 14.44
C ASP A 233 0.04 -41.93 13.89
N ALA A 234 0.74 -43.00 13.54
CA ALA A 234 2.06 -42.93 12.92
C ALA A 234 2.03 -42.28 11.51
N GLU A 235 1.01 -42.55 10.73
CA GLU A 235 0.81 -41.91 9.44
C GLU A 235 0.45 -40.41 9.61
N PHE A 236 -0.35 -40.10 10.62
CA PHE A 236 -0.72 -38.71 10.89
C PHE A 236 0.49 -37.89 11.43
N GLU A 237 1.39 -38.48 12.17
CA GLU A 237 2.66 -37.82 12.55
C GLU A 237 3.53 -37.49 11.32
N GLN A 238 3.53 -38.32 10.26
CA GLN A 238 4.19 -37.97 9.00
C GLN A 238 3.56 -36.71 8.36
N VAL A 239 2.24 -36.57 8.47
CA VAL A 239 1.51 -35.39 7.99
C VAL A 239 1.90 -34.14 8.79
N LYS A 240 1.88 -34.21 10.11
CA LYS A 240 2.26 -33.08 10.98
C LYS A 240 3.68 -32.60 10.70
N ASN A 241 4.63 -33.54 10.54
CA ASN A 241 6.02 -33.20 10.26
C ASN A 241 6.19 -32.43 8.92
N GLN A 242 5.36 -32.70 7.91
CA GLN A 242 5.41 -31.99 6.64
C GLN A 242 4.76 -30.61 6.71
N LEU A 243 3.89 -30.37 7.69
CA LEU A 243 3.18 -29.10 7.88
C LEU A 243 3.84 -28.19 8.93
N GLN A 244 5.03 -28.56 9.41
CA GLN A 244 5.87 -27.70 10.23
C GLN A 244 6.84 -26.92 9.35
N PHE A 245 6.40 -25.74 8.92
CA PHE A 245 7.17 -24.91 8.01
C PHE A 245 8.23 -24.10 8.76
N SER A 246 9.44 -24.02 8.20
CA SER A 246 10.54 -23.22 8.76
C SER A 246 10.35 -21.71 8.56
N SER A 247 9.47 -21.30 7.67
CA SER A 247 9.11 -19.91 7.43
C SER A 247 7.74 -19.82 6.75
N PHE A 248 7.08 -18.67 6.87
CA PHE A 248 5.83 -18.38 6.16
C PHE A 248 5.99 -18.46 4.63
N TYR A 249 7.17 -18.11 4.10
CA TYR A 249 7.51 -18.28 2.70
C TYR A 249 7.45 -19.75 2.27
N LYS A 250 8.04 -20.66 3.07
CA LYS A 250 8.01 -22.10 2.80
C LYS A 250 6.59 -22.68 2.87
N ALA A 251 5.75 -22.17 3.75
CA ALA A 251 4.34 -22.52 3.78
C ALA A 251 3.63 -22.05 2.50
N GLY A 252 3.90 -20.81 2.04
CA GLY A 252 3.38 -20.28 0.78
C GLY A 252 3.84 -21.09 -0.43
N GLU A 253 5.12 -21.47 -0.49
CA GLU A 253 5.68 -22.32 -1.55
C GLU A 253 4.97 -23.70 -1.59
N TRP A 254 4.77 -24.31 -0.44
CA TRP A 254 3.99 -25.56 -0.33
C TRP A 254 2.52 -25.37 -0.75
N LEU A 255 1.90 -24.25 -0.40
CA LEU A 255 0.52 -23.94 -0.77
C LEU A 255 0.31 -23.82 -2.28
N VAL A 256 1.28 -23.32 -3.04
CA VAL A 256 1.22 -23.31 -4.52
C VAL A 256 1.01 -24.73 -5.05
N GLY A 257 1.70 -25.68 -4.49
CA GLY A 257 1.51 -27.10 -4.72
C GLY A 257 1.84 -27.57 -6.14
N GLU A 258 1.63 -28.84 -6.39
CA GLU A 258 1.79 -29.46 -7.71
C GLU A 258 0.46 -29.43 -8.47
N ASN A 259 0.46 -28.84 -9.66
CA ASN A 259 -0.76 -28.71 -10.49
C ASN A 259 -1.94 -28.05 -9.72
N GLY A 260 -1.66 -27.05 -8.89
CA GLY A 260 -2.67 -26.36 -8.10
C GLY A 260 -3.21 -27.12 -6.90
N LYS A 261 -2.51 -28.13 -6.44
CA LYS A 261 -2.89 -28.94 -5.28
C LYS A 261 -1.77 -29.00 -4.27
N ALA A 262 -1.97 -28.39 -3.11
CA ALA A 262 -1.10 -28.58 -1.96
C ALA A 262 -1.40 -29.96 -1.35
N MET A 263 -0.38 -30.80 -1.28
CA MET A 263 -0.50 -32.20 -0.86
C MET A 263 0.47 -32.55 0.26
N VAL A 264 0.09 -33.56 1.05
CA VAL A 264 0.99 -34.25 1.98
C VAL A 264 1.15 -35.70 1.53
N HIS A 265 2.28 -36.27 1.82
CA HIS A 265 2.65 -37.61 1.41
C HIS A 265 2.74 -38.51 2.63
N VAL A 266 2.07 -39.66 2.60
CA VAL A 266 2.06 -40.62 3.70
C VAL A 266 2.51 -41.97 3.18
N GLN A 267 3.46 -42.58 3.86
CA GLN A 267 3.87 -43.95 3.59
C GLN A 267 2.94 -44.91 4.35
N ARG A 268 2.13 -45.69 3.61
CA ARG A 268 1.30 -46.75 4.13
C ARG A 268 1.82 -48.06 3.60
N ASP A 269 2.40 -48.88 4.45
CA ASP A 269 3.10 -50.14 4.08
C ASP A 269 4.07 -49.93 2.91
N THR A 270 3.78 -50.47 1.74
CA THR A 270 4.59 -50.34 0.53
C THR A 270 4.10 -49.23 -0.42
N GLU A 271 2.98 -48.58 -0.12
CA GLU A 271 2.35 -47.57 -0.97
C GLU A 271 2.60 -46.14 -0.43
N LYS A 272 2.85 -45.20 -1.32
CA LYS A 272 2.92 -43.77 -1.02
C LYS A 272 1.62 -43.10 -1.37
N LEU A 273 0.87 -42.68 -0.36
CA LEU A 273 -0.41 -41.97 -0.53
C LEU A 273 -0.14 -40.46 -0.73
N HIS A 274 -0.82 -39.83 -1.67
CA HIS A 274 -0.80 -38.41 -1.95
C HIS A 274 -2.13 -37.79 -1.55
N LEU A 275 -2.18 -37.14 -0.38
CA LEU A 275 -3.41 -36.59 0.17
C LEU A 275 -3.48 -35.09 -0.11
N VAL A 276 -4.57 -34.65 -0.75
CA VAL A 276 -4.81 -33.25 -1.07
C VAL A 276 -5.30 -32.53 0.17
N VAL A 277 -4.58 -31.48 0.55
CA VAL A 277 -4.96 -30.58 1.64
C VAL A 277 -5.72 -29.38 1.09
N MET A 278 -5.24 -28.79 0.00
CA MET A 278 -5.89 -27.65 -0.64
C MET A 278 -5.86 -27.79 -2.16
N ASN A 279 -6.95 -27.39 -2.82
CA ASN A 279 -7.04 -27.37 -4.28
C ASN A 279 -7.44 -25.97 -4.74
N HIS A 280 -6.59 -25.31 -5.51
CA HIS A 280 -6.81 -23.95 -6.01
C HIS A 280 -8.05 -23.78 -6.89
N GLU A 281 -8.59 -24.87 -7.45
CA GLU A 281 -9.84 -24.84 -8.21
C GLU A 281 -11.09 -24.77 -7.30
N HIS A 282 -10.95 -25.12 -6.01
CA HIS A 282 -12.05 -25.23 -5.07
C HIS A 282 -12.22 -23.98 -4.19
N ILE A 283 -12.17 -22.79 -4.79
CA ILE A 283 -12.48 -21.53 -4.09
C ILE A 283 -14.00 -21.40 -3.99
N ALA A 284 -14.51 -21.17 -2.77
CA ALA A 284 -15.92 -21.05 -2.42
C ALA A 284 -16.77 -22.31 -2.68
N GLY A 285 -16.14 -23.48 -2.79
CA GLY A 285 -16.87 -24.73 -3.05
C GLY A 285 -15.96 -25.95 -3.11
N GLY A 286 -16.49 -27.05 -3.63
CA GLY A 286 -15.75 -28.29 -3.76
C GLY A 286 -15.42 -28.92 -2.40
N SER A 287 -14.14 -29.19 -2.16
CA SER A 287 -13.64 -29.78 -0.91
C SER A 287 -13.23 -28.73 0.15
N SER A 288 -13.44 -27.43 -0.11
CA SER A 288 -13.01 -26.39 0.82
C SER A 288 -13.95 -26.24 2.00
N VAL A 289 -13.38 -26.33 3.21
CA VAL A 289 -14.04 -26.12 4.50
C VAL A 289 -13.53 -24.84 5.12
N TYR A 290 -14.45 -23.98 5.56
CA TYR A 290 -14.15 -22.65 6.09
C TYR A 290 -14.59 -22.54 7.53
N GLU A 291 -13.66 -22.33 8.45
CA GLU A 291 -13.90 -22.27 9.87
C GLU A 291 -13.29 -21.00 10.48
N VAL A 292 -13.97 -20.39 11.42
CA VAL A 292 -13.44 -19.28 12.23
C VAL A 292 -13.36 -19.72 13.69
N ILE A 293 -12.21 -19.48 14.28
CA ILE A 293 -11.95 -19.71 15.71
C ILE A 293 -11.56 -18.41 16.38
N ASN A 294 -11.73 -18.34 17.68
CA ASN A 294 -11.30 -17.21 18.49
C ASN A 294 -10.70 -17.66 19.81
N GLN A 295 -9.97 -16.77 20.45
CA GLN A 295 -9.43 -16.97 21.80
C GLN A 295 -8.62 -18.26 21.92
N TYR A 296 -7.86 -18.61 20.86
CA TYR A 296 -6.97 -19.78 20.86
C TYR A 296 -5.84 -19.59 21.90
N ASN A 297 -5.58 -20.61 22.68
CA ASN A 297 -4.53 -20.59 23.69
C ASN A 297 -3.21 -21.07 23.11
N ALA A 298 -2.33 -20.14 22.73
CA ALA A 298 -0.96 -20.43 22.29
C ALA A 298 -0.09 -20.68 23.53
N LEU A 299 -0.01 -21.96 23.92
CA LEU A 299 0.68 -22.39 25.14
C LEU A 299 2.19 -22.10 25.09
N LYS A 300 2.82 -22.12 26.26
CA LYS A 300 4.25 -22.01 26.45
C LYS A 300 4.91 -23.35 26.03
N ASP A 301 5.98 -23.29 25.25
CA ASP A 301 6.80 -24.44 24.97
C ASP A 301 7.69 -24.70 26.20
N ASP A 302 7.51 -25.83 26.90
CA ASP A 302 8.18 -26.11 28.18
C ASP A 302 9.71 -26.28 28.04
N ASP A 303 10.23 -26.46 26.84
CA ASP A 303 11.66 -26.69 26.56
C ASP A 303 12.48 -25.42 26.30
N ILE A 304 11.86 -24.23 26.20
CA ILE A 304 12.59 -22.99 25.92
C ILE A 304 12.78 -22.19 27.22
N THR A 305 14.01 -22.09 27.67
CA THR A 305 14.47 -21.36 28.88
C THR A 305 14.26 -19.83 28.83
N THR A 306 13.56 -19.30 27.85
CA THR A 306 13.22 -17.88 27.70
C THR A 306 11.79 -17.58 28.16
N VAL A 307 11.56 -16.36 28.64
CA VAL A 307 10.37 -15.78 29.27
C VAL A 307 9.10 -15.83 28.36
N ALA A 308 8.85 -16.95 27.67
CA ALA A 308 7.63 -17.13 26.89
C ALA A 308 6.42 -17.24 27.81
N ARG A 309 5.40 -16.41 27.57
CA ARG A 309 4.12 -16.39 28.33
C ARG A 309 3.04 -17.03 27.48
N ASP A 310 2.05 -17.62 28.14
CA ASP A 310 0.84 -18.02 27.45
C ASP A 310 0.22 -16.82 26.74
N ARG A 311 -0.18 -17.01 25.49
CA ARG A 311 -0.81 -15.98 24.66
C ARG A 311 -2.17 -16.45 24.22
N ARG A 312 -3.07 -15.52 24.04
CA ARG A 312 -4.38 -15.78 23.49
C ARG A 312 -4.52 -15.02 22.18
N PHE A 313 -4.81 -15.73 21.12
CA PHE A 313 -5.04 -15.19 19.78
C PHE A 313 -6.50 -14.74 19.68
N ASP A 314 -6.75 -13.54 19.11
CA ASP A 314 -8.10 -13.01 19.04
C ASP A 314 -8.97 -13.79 18.07
N VAL A 315 -8.77 -13.67 16.77
CA VAL A 315 -9.55 -14.39 15.75
C VAL A 315 -8.63 -15.00 14.70
N THR A 316 -8.91 -16.23 14.29
CA THR A 316 -8.19 -16.90 13.21
C THR A 316 -9.16 -17.56 12.22
N LEU A 317 -8.93 -17.33 10.93
CA LEU A 317 -9.69 -17.93 9.84
C LEU A 317 -8.92 -19.13 9.29
N MET A 318 -9.60 -20.26 9.22
CA MET A 318 -9.02 -21.54 8.84
C MET A 318 -9.62 -22.04 7.54
N ILE A 319 -8.80 -22.51 6.62
CA ILE A 319 -9.22 -23.15 5.38
C ILE A 319 -8.74 -24.61 5.43
N ASN A 320 -9.66 -25.54 5.28
CA ASN A 320 -9.41 -26.97 5.39
C ASN A 320 -8.68 -27.37 6.70
N GLY A 321 -9.04 -26.71 7.81
CA GLY A 321 -8.47 -26.96 9.11
C GLY A 321 -7.10 -26.34 9.36
N LEU A 322 -6.48 -25.64 8.36
CA LEU A 322 -5.22 -24.92 8.52
C LEU A 322 -5.46 -23.42 8.78
N PRO A 323 -4.82 -22.82 9.80
CA PRO A 323 -4.82 -21.38 10.02
C PRO A 323 -4.20 -20.64 8.82
N MET A 324 -5.01 -19.81 8.13
CA MET A 324 -4.55 -19.06 6.96
C MET A 324 -4.47 -17.56 7.21
N ILE A 325 -5.44 -17.00 7.95
CA ILE A 325 -5.49 -15.56 8.25
C ILE A 325 -5.63 -15.39 9.76
N HIS A 326 -4.72 -14.63 10.36
CA HIS A 326 -4.81 -14.29 11.77
C HIS A 326 -5.15 -12.81 11.92
N ILE A 327 -6.11 -12.50 12.80
CA ILE A 327 -6.67 -11.18 13.04
C ILE A 327 -6.42 -10.80 14.49
N GLU A 328 -5.73 -9.68 14.72
CA GLU A 328 -5.47 -9.13 16.03
C GLU A 328 -6.26 -7.83 16.22
N LEU A 329 -7.01 -7.74 17.31
CA LEU A 329 -7.94 -6.65 17.57
C LEU A 329 -7.49 -5.79 18.75
N LYS A 330 -7.81 -4.51 18.69
CA LYS A 330 -7.69 -3.57 19.80
C LYS A 330 -8.99 -2.79 19.96
N ASN A 331 -9.24 -2.28 21.13
CA ASN A 331 -10.38 -1.38 21.31
C ASN A 331 -10.07 0.00 20.70
N ARG A 332 -11.11 0.79 20.47
CA ARG A 332 -11.04 2.10 19.78
C ARG A 332 -10.16 3.15 20.46
N GLN A 333 -9.74 2.93 21.71
CA GLN A 333 -8.84 3.83 22.45
C GLN A 333 -7.36 3.57 22.13
N HIS A 334 -7.06 2.41 21.56
CA HIS A 334 -5.72 2.00 21.18
C HIS A 334 -5.46 2.23 19.69
N SER A 335 -4.20 2.42 19.34
CA SER A 335 -3.77 2.42 17.95
C SER A 335 -3.83 1.01 17.37
N TYR A 336 -4.21 0.86 16.10
CA TYR A 336 -4.06 -0.41 15.40
C TYR A 336 -2.58 -0.88 15.34
N MET A 337 -1.63 0.05 15.53
CA MET A 337 -0.21 -0.27 15.63
C MET A 337 0.12 -1.12 16.86
N ASP A 338 -0.67 -1.05 17.92
CA ASP A 338 -0.48 -1.90 19.10
C ASP A 338 -0.73 -3.38 18.75
N ALA A 339 -1.72 -3.65 17.90
CA ALA A 339 -1.96 -4.98 17.34
C ALA A 339 -0.78 -5.45 16.45
N PHE A 340 -0.21 -4.56 15.64
CA PHE A 340 0.97 -4.87 14.84
C PHE A 340 2.18 -5.30 15.70
N TYR A 341 2.48 -4.53 16.74
CA TYR A 341 3.57 -4.86 17.65
C TYR A 341 3.29 -6.11 18.48
N GLN A 342 2.01 -6.41 18.73
CA GLN A 342 1.61 -7.64 19.40
C GLN A 342 1.86 -8.86 18.50
N ILE A 343 1.46 -8.84 17.23
CA ILE A 343 1.79 -9.90 16.26
C ILE A 343 3.30 -10.07 16.15
N LYS A 344 4.05 -8.98 15.98
CA LYS A 344 5.52 -9.03 15.92
C LYS A 344 6.14 -9.72 17.14
N LYS A 345 5.60 -9.42 18.32
CA LYS A 345 6.01 -10.06 19.57
C LYS A 345 5.64 -11.55 19.59
N TYR A 346 4.44 -11.92 19.15
CA TYR A 346 4.05 -13.33 19.07
C TYR A 346 4.95 -14.14 18.13
N ILE A 347 5.36 -13.57 17.01
CA ILE A 347 6.31 -14.21 16.09
C ILE A 347 7.68 -14.39 16.77
N SER A 348 8.20 -13.34 17.42
CA SER A 348 9.49 -13.41 18.14
C SER A 348 9.48 -14.38 19.33
N GLU A 349 8.29 -14.64 19.92
CA GLU A 349 8.08 -15.64 20.97
C GLU A 349 7.80 -17.06 20.42
N GLY A 350 7.88 -17.26 19.09
CA GLY A 350 7.66 -18.58 18.45
C GLY A 350 6.22 -19.07 18.52
N LYS A 351 5.20 -18.15 18.62
CA LYS A 351 3.81 -18.57 18.74
C LYS A 351 3.15 -18.96 17.41
N PHE A 352 3.78 -18.65 16.30
CA PHE A 352 3.36 -19.07 14.95
C PHE A 352 4.20 -20.27 14.46
N THR A 353 4.26 -21.32 15.27
CA THR A 353 4.89 -22.61 14.98
C THR A 353 3.82 -23.70 14.90
N GLY A 354 4.22 -24.95 14.66
CA GLY A 354 3.28 -26.07 14.50
C GLY A 354 2.26 -25.77 13.40
N ILE A 355 0.98 -26.01 13.66
CA ILE A 355 -0.10 -25.78 12.68
C ILE A 355 -0.21 -24.30 12.26
N PHE A 356 0.16 -23.34 13.14
CA PHE A 356 0.14 -21.91 12.82
C PHE A 356 1.27 -21.45 11.91
N SER A 357 2.25 -22.29 11.62
CA SER A 357 3.29 -21.99 10.63
C SER A 357 2.75 -21.82 9.20
N ALA A 358 1.51 -22.27 8.97
CA ALA A 358 0.81 -22.13 7.68
C ALA A 358 0.19 -20.75 7.43
N VAL A 359 0.13 -19.84 8.42
CA VAL A 359 -0.48 -18.51 8.28
C VAL A 359 0.18 -17.72 7.14
N GLN A 360 -0.65 -17.12 6.28
CA GLN A 360 -0.18 -16.36 5.11
C GLN A 360 -0.49 -14.87 5.20
N MET A 361 -1.50 -14.49 5.96
CA MET A 361 -1.98 -13.10 6.06
C MET A 361 -2.27 -12.73 7.51
N PHE A 362 -1.84 -11.52 7.86
CA PHE A 362 -2.23 -10.87 9.11
C PHE A 362 -3.19 -9.72 8.84
N VAL A 363 -4.16 -9.55 9.74
CA VAL A 363 -5.08 -8.42 9.76
C VAL A 363 -5.02 -7.79 11.16
N ILE A 364 -4.99 -6.48 11.22
CA ILE A 364 -5.01 -5.73 12.47
C ILE A 364 -6.10 -4.67 12.43
N SER A 365 -6.81 -4.49 13.53
CA SER A 365 -7.84 -3.46 13.62
C SER A 365 -8.03 -2.95 15.04
N ASN A 366 -8.44 -1.68 15.14
CA ASN A 366 -8.97 -1.10 16.39
C ASN A 366 -10.48 -0.79 16.29
N GLY A 367 -11.15 -1.40 15.31
CA GLY A 367 -12.58 -1.18 15.05
C GLY A 367 -12.89 0.03 14.17
N VAL A 368 -11.92 0.93 13.92
CA VAL A 368 -12.07 2.13 13.08
C VAL A 368 -11.10 2.09 11.91
N ASP A 369 -9.86 1.67 12.19
CA ASP A 369 -8.81 1.52 11.20
C ASP A 369 -8.42 0.06 11.10
N THR A 370 -8.48 -0.48 9.89
CA THR A 370 -8.13 -1.87 9.58
C THR A 370 -7.04 -1.91 8.53
N LYS A 371 -6.01 -2.73 8.79
CA LYS A 371 -4.89 -2.97 7.87
C LYS A 371 -4.63 -4.45 7.72
N TYR A 372 -4.06 -4.83 6.59
CA TYR A 372 -3.61 -6.20 6.33
C TYR A 372 -2.20 -6.22 5.73
N PHE A 373 -1.49 -7.32 5.91
CA PHE A 373 -0.14 -7.52 5.39
C PHE A 373 0.20 -9.01 5.30
N ALA A 374 1.19 -9.34 4.49
CA ALA A 374 1.69 -10.71 4.34
C ALA A 374 2.38 -11.18 5.63
N ALA A 375 2.26 -12.46 5.94
CA ALA A 375 3.02 -13.08 7.01
C ALA A 375 4.52 -13.07 6.68
N ALA A 376 5.33 -12.65 7.65
CA ALA A 376 6.78 -12.56 7.54
C ALA A 376 7.42 -12.75 8.92
N SER A 377 8.74 -12.95 8.99
CA SER A 377 9.47 -13.00 10.25
C SER A 377 9.40 -11.66 11.00
N ASP A 378 9.67 -11.66 12.28
CA ASP A 378 9.66 -10.46 13.13
C ASP A 378 10.65 -9.39 12.66
N THR A 379 11.78 -9.80 12.07
CA THR A 379 12.80 -8.90 11.51
C THR A 379 12.39 -8.28 10.16
N GLU A 380 11.57 -8.99 9.39
CA GLU A 380 11.09 -8.56 8.07
C GLU A 380 9.80 -7.73 8.14
N LEU A 381 9.01 -7.89 9.21
CA LEU A 381 7.78 -7.12 9.41
C LEU A 381 8.06 -5.61 9.49
N ASN A 382 7.49 -4.87 8.55
CA ASN A 382 7.64 -3.43 8.44
C ASN A 382 6.28 -2.76 8.22
N PRO A 383 5.89 -1.75 9.03
CA PRO A 383 4.64 -1.01 8.87
C PRO A 383 4.41 -0.43 7.46
N LYS A 384 5.48 -0.16 6.71
CA LYS A 384 5.39 0.35 5.32
C LYS A 384 4.74 -0.64 4.34
N PHE A 385 4.71 -1.93 4.67
CA PHE A 385 4.09 -2.96 3.85
C PHE A 385 2.62 -3.23 4.19
N MET A 386 2.10 -2.60 5.23
CA MET A 386 0.68 -2.68 5.57
C MET A 386 -0.16 -1.93 4.53
N SER A 387 -1.28 -2.52 4.16
CA SER A 387 -2.27 -1.93 3.26
C SER A 387 -3.61 -1.76 3.96
N GLY A 388 -4.27 -0.63 3.76
CA GLY A 388 -5.70 -0.49 4.04
C GLY A 388 -6.48 -0.92 2.80
N TRP A 389 -7.73 -1.34 2.96
CA TRP A 389 -8.59 -1.63 1.82
C TRP A 389 -9.19 -0.34 1.23
N VAL A 390 -9.38 -0.33 -0.09
CA VAL A 390 -10.14 0.70 -0.81
C VAL A 390 -11.17 0.01 -1.70
N ASP A 391 -12.23 0.72 -2.02
CA ASP A 391 -13.21 0.26 -3.01
C ASP A 391 -12.70 0.43 -4.47
N THR A 392 -13.51 0.10 -5.44
CA THR A 392 -13.18 0.22 -6.87
C THR A 392 -12.99 1.66 -7.35
N GLU A 393 -13.43 2.65 -6.56
CA GLU A 393 -13.27 4.08 -6.82
C GLU A 393 -12.09 4.69 -6.04
N ASN A 394 -11.31 3.86 -5.34
CA ASN A 394 -10.22 4.19 -4.43
C ASN A 394 -10.66 4.96 -3.16
N ASN A 395 -11.90 4.80 -2.69
CA ASN A 395 -12.31 5.33 -1.40
C ASN A 395 -11.87 4.36 -0.29
N PRO A 396 -11.34 4.87 0.85
CA PRO A 396 -10.90 4.02 1.95
C PRO A 396 -12.05 3.24 2.62
N VAL A 397 -11.83 1.95 2.85
CA VAL A 397 -12.70 1.05 3.62
C VAL A 397 -11.95 0.70 4.92
N ALA A 398 -12.06 1.58 5.91
CA ALA A 398 -11.28 1.49 7.15
C ALA A 398 -12.00 0.74 8.28
N ASP A 399 -13.33 0.83 8.36
CA ASP A 399 -14.13 0.13 9.37
C ASP A 399 -13.96 -1.39 9.24
N TYR A 400 -13.77 -2.07 10.38
CA TYR A 400 -13.46 -3.50 10.42
C TYR A 400 -14.60 -4.40 9.91
N ILE A 401 -15.85 -4.00 10.08
CA ILE A 401 -17.02 -4.73 9.56
C ILE A 401 -17.12 -4.58 8.04
N ASP A 402 -16.90 -3.36 7.53
CA ASP A 402 -16.91 -3.14 6.09
C ASP A 402 -15.68 -3.80 5.43
N PHE A 403 -14.53 -3.81 6.11
CA PHE A 403 -13.38 -4.59 5.67
C PHE A 403 -13.71 -6.10 5.64
N ALA A 404 -14.37 -6.64 6.68
CA ALA A 404 -14.77 -8.04 6.70
C ALA A 404 -15.69 -8.40 5.53
N LYS A 405 -16.65 -7.54 5.18
CA LYS A 405 -17.55 -7.74 4.03
C LYS A 405 -16.83 -7.75 2.68
N ASN A 406 -15.73 -7.01 2.55
CA ASN A 406 -15.02 -6.84 1.28
C ASN A 406 -13.84 -7.79 1.12
N VAL A 407 -13.23 -8.27 2.21
CA VAL A 407 -11.95 -8.98 2.18
C VAL A 407 -11.98 -10.32 2.91
N LEU A 408 -12.74 -10.42 4.02
CA LEU A 408 -12.69 -11.60 4.89
C LEU A 408 -13.85 -12.56 4.67
N ARG A 409 -14.81 -12.26 3.80
CA ARG A 409 -15.87 -13.18 3.42
C ARG A 409 -15.39 -14.16 2.36
N ILE A 410 -16.18 -15.19 2.13
CA ILE A 410 -15.97 -16.18 1.07
C ILE A 410 -16.69 -15.70 -0.20
N PRO A 411 -16.03 -15.64 -1.38
CA PRO A 411 -14.71 -16.25 -1.71
C PRO A 411 -13.49 -15.35 -1.42
N GLU A 412 -13.65 -14.06 -1.15
CA GLU A 412 -12.61 -13.05 -1.14
C GLU A 412 -11.41 -13.44 -0.26
N ALA A 413 -11.67 -13.92 0.96
CA ALA A 413 -10.61 -14.35 1.88
C ALA A 413 -9.75 -15.49 1.31
N HIS A 414 -10.35 -16.45 0.64
CA HIS A 414 -9.60 -17.54 -0.01
C HIS A 414 -8.83 -17.03 -1.23
N GLU A 415 -9.44 -16.12 -2.00
CA GLU A 415 -8.76 -15.48 -3.15
C GLU A 415 -7.54 -14.66 -2.72
N MET A 416 -7.59 -13.99 -1.55
CA MET A 416 -6.43 -13.29 -0.99
C MET A 416 -5.23 -14.24 -0.83
N ILE A 417 -5.46 -15.45 -0.34
CA ILE A 417 -4.42 -16.46 -0.15
C ILE A 417 -4.00 -17.10 -1.48
N ALA A 418 -4.95 -17.57 -2.28
CA ALA A 418 -4.68 -18.40 -3.46
C ALA A 418 -4.35 -17.57 -4.72
N ARG A 419 -4.95 -16.37 -4.88
CA ARG A 419 -4.87 -15.58 -6.12
C ARG A 419 -4.06 -14.31 -5.99
N TYR A 420 -4.05 -13.67 -4.81
CA TYR A 420 -3.46 -12.33 -4.63
C TYR A 420 -2.20 -12.33 -3.77
N THR A 421 -1.74 -13.51 -3.36
CA THR A 421 -0.40 -13.72 -2.79
C THR A 421 0.60 -14.01 -3.91
N VAL A 422 1.79 -13.44 -3.83
CA VAL A 422 2.92 -13.67 -4.72
C VAL A 422 4.13 -14.09 -3.90
N LEU A 423 4.85 -15.08 -4.38
CA LEU A 423 6.11 -15.53 -3.82
C LEU A 423 7.26 -14.79 -4.50
N ASP A 424 8.04 -14.07 -3.73
CA ASP A 424 9.27 -13.42 -4.19
C ASP A 424 10.44 -14.37 -3.90
N GLU A 425 10.89 -15.11 -4.90
CA GLU A 425 11.95 -16.10 -4.79
C GLU A 425 13.28 -15.50 -4.36
N ASP A 426 13.63 -14.33 -4.89
CA ASP A 426 14.91 -13.68 -4.61
C ASP A 426 14.97 -13.19 -3.15
N ALA A 427 13.89 -12.61 -2.67
CA ALA A 427 13.80 -12.09 -1.31
C ALA A 427 13.27 -13.13 -0.30
N LYS A 428 12.86 -14.34 -0.73
CA LYS A 428 12.27 -15.41 0.09
C LYS A 428 11.12 -14.92 0.98
N ARG A 429 10.23 -14.08 0.42
CA ARG A 429 9.13 -13.46 1.15
C ARG A 429 7.80 -13.59 0.41
N LEU A 430 6.73 -13.46 1.18
CA LEU A 430 5.37 -13.33 0.67
C LEU A 430 5.05 -11.87 0.36
N ILE A 431 4.35 -11.62 -0.72
CA ILE A 431 3.80 -10.31 -1.08
C ILE A 431 2.29 -10.47 -1.25
N LEU A 432 1.51 -9.77 -0.42
CA LEU A 432 0.08 -9.58 -0.65
C LEU A 432 -0.13 -8.35 -1.53
N LEU A 433 -0.92 -8.51 -2.59
CA LEU A 433 -1.23 -7.40 -3.48
C LEU A 433 -2.02 -6.32 -2.74
N ARG A 434 -1.78 -5.07 -3.15
CA ARG A 434 -2.54 -3.91 -2.68
C ARG A 434 -3.92 -3.86 -3.34
N PRO A 435 -4.93 -3.23 -2.72
CA PRO A 435 -6.31 -3.24 -3.25
C PRO A 435 -6.40 -2.75 -4.70
N TYR A 436 -5.75 -1.65 -5.06
CA TYR A 436 -5.78 -1.12 -6.42
C TYR A 436 -5.16 -2.09 -7.46
N GLN A 437 -4.21 -2.94 -7.04
CA GLN A 437 -3.64 -3.99 -7.89
C GLN A 437 -4.67 -5.10 -8.11
N ILE A 438 -5.35 -5.51 -7.04
CA ILE A 438 -6.42 -6.52 -7.08
C ILE A 438 -7.56 -6.04 -7.98
N HIS A 439 -8.04 -4.80 -7.79
CA HIS A 439 -9.11 -4.24 -8.62
C HIS A 439 -8.73 -4.15 -10.11
N ALA A 440 -7.47 -3.82 -10.40
CA ALA A 440 -6.98 -3.82 -11.78
C ALA A 440 -7.00 -5.23 -12.39
N ILE A 441 -6.55 -6.25 -11.65
CA ILE A 441 -6.53 -7.65 -12.08
C ILE A 441 -7.96 -8.15 -12.31
N GLU A 442 -8.87 -7.89 -11.39
CA GLU A 442 -10.28 -8.29 -11.51
C GLU A 442 -10.97 -7.59 -12.69
N SER A 443 -10.68 -6.31 -12.93
CA SER A 443 -11.22 -5.59 -14.09
C SER A 443 -10.74 -6.20 -15.41
N ILE A 444 -9.49 -6.65 -15.48
CA ILE A 444 -8.94 -7.37 -16.63
C ILE A 444 -9.62 -8.74 -16.79
N ARG A 445 -9.80 -9.46 -15.69
CA ARG A 445 -10.49 -10.77 -15.67
C ARG A 445 -11.92 -10.66 -16.19
N GLU A 446 -12.69 -9.69 -15.72
CA GLU A 446 -14.06 -9.45 -16.19
C GLU A 446 -14.12 -9.02 -17.66
N ALA A 447 -13.20 -8.15 -18.09
CA ALA A 447 -13.08 -7.77 -19.49
C ALA A 447 -12.77 -9.00 -20.39
N SER A 448 -11.90 -9.90 -19.94
CA SER A 448 -11.51 -11.10 -20.70
C SER A 448 -12.63 -12.12 -20.82
N LYS A 449 -13.48 -12.31 -19.81
CA LYS A 449 -14.67 -13.14 -19.87
C LYS A 449 -15.64 -12.69 -20.96
N THR A 450 -15.74 -11.37 -21.17
CA THR A 450 -16.60 -10.77 -22.20
C THR A 450 -15.90 -10.55 -23.53
N GLY A 451 -14.65 -11.01 -23.68
CA GLY A 451 -13.87 -10.86 -24.89
C GLY A 451 -13.45 -9.42 -25.21
N LYS A 452 -13.34 -8.55 -24.21
CA LYS A 452 -12.98 -7.13 -24.35
C LYS A 452 -11.53 -6.90 -23.97
N SER A 453 -10.87 -6.04 -24.74
CA SER A 453 -9.54 -5.48 -24.44
C SER A 453 -9.68 -4.17 -23.63
N GLY A 454 -8.55 -3.70 -23.05
CA GLY A 454 -8.54 -2.44 -22.34
C GLY A 454 -7.16 -2.04 -21.84
N PHE A 455 -7.08 -0.97 -21.03
CA PHE A 455 -5.83 -0.55 -20.42
C PHE A 455 -5.97 -0.19 -18.95
N VAL A 456 -4.86 -0.30 -18.23
CA VAL A 456 -4.70 0.06 -16.82
C VAL A 456 -3.79 1.28 -16.73
N TRP A 457 -4.29 2.33 -16.12
CA TRP A 457 -3.53 3.55 -15.84
C TRP A 457 -3.02 3.52 -14.41
N HIS A 458 -1.80 3.06 -14.22
CA HIS A 458 -1.11 3.05 -12.93
C HIS A 458 0.16 3.89 -13.00
N THR A 459 0.35 4.78 -12.03
CA THR A 459 1.53 5.65 -11.97
C THR A 459 2.84 4.86 -11.83
N THR A 460 3.95 5.51 -12.16
CA THR A 460 5.29 4.93 -11.92
C THR A 460 5.51 4.71 -10.42
N GLY A 461 6.18 3.62 -10.05
CA GLY A 461 6.42 3.26 -8.65
C GLY A 461 5.27 2.53 -7.95
N SER A 462 4.12 2.33 -8.62
CA SER A 462 2.96 1.61 -8.05
C SER A 462 3.04 0.08 -8.13
N GLY A 463 4.18 -0.49 -8.54
CA GLY A 463 4.32 -1.94 -8.70
C GLY A 463 3.63 -2.50 -9.95
N LYS A 464 3.61 -1.76 -11.07
CA LYS A 464 3.02 -2.21 -12.35
C LYS A 464 3.51 -3.58 -12.78
N THR A 465 4.81 -3.86 -12.66
CA THR A 465 5.42 -5.14 -13.04
C THR A 465 4.80 -6.31 -12.28
N LEU A 466 4.61 -6.17 -10.96
CA LEU A 466 3.96 -7.19 -10.14
C LEU A 466 2.47 -7.36 -10.53
N THR A 467 1.77 -6.24 -10.75
CA THR A 467 0.35 -6.27 -11.16
C THR A 467 0.18 -6.92 -12.53
N SER A 468 1.02 -6.56 -13.50
CA SER A 468 0.97 -7.11 -14.86
C SER A 468 1.37 -8.58 -14.91
N TYR A 469 2.37 -8.99 -14.11
CA TYR A 469 2.70 -10.41 -13.90
C TYR A 469 1.48 -11.20 -13.43
N LYS A 470 0.89 -10.77 -12.32
CA LYS A 470 -0.23 -11.49 -11.70
C LYS A 470 -1.47 -11.47 -12.61
N ALA A 471 -1.73 -10.37 -13.33
CA ALA A 471 -2.78 -10.31 -14.34
C ALA A 471 -2.54 -11.33 -15.45
N THR A 472 -1.32 -11.40 -15.99
CA THR A 472 -0.96 -12.34 -17.08
C THR A 472 -1.14 -13.79 -16.63
N ARG A 473 -0.66 -14.11 -15.46
CA ARG A 473 -0.80 -15.43 -14.84
C ARG A 473 -2.27 -15.82 -14.61
N ASN A 474 -3.05 -14.92 -14.02
CA ASN A 474 -4.46 -15.19 -13.70
C ASN A 474 -5.31 -15.30 -14.96
N LEU A 475 -5.03 -14.55 -16.03
CA LEU A 475 -5.69 -14.72 -17.33
C LEU A 475 -5.54 -16.15 -17.86
N LEU A 476 -4.36 -16.73 -17.74
CA LEU A 476 -4.11 -18.09 -18.19
C LEU A 476 -4.82 -19.11 -17.28
N MET A 477 -4.80 -18.92 -15.97
CA MET A 477 -5.42 -19.83 -15.01
C MET A 477 -6.94 -19.77 -15.04
N ASP A 478 -7.52 -18.56 -15.03
CA ASP A 478 -8.96 -18.37 -14.82
C ASP A 478 -9.78 -18.42 -16.13
N ILE A 479 -9.14 -18.27 -17.29
CA ILE A 479 -9.84 -18.26 -18.59
C ILE A 479 -9.40 -19.44 -19.46
N PRO A 480 -10.06 -20.59 -19.38
CA PRO A 480 -9.67 -21.80 -20.11
C PRO A 480 -9.61 -21.62 -21.63
N ALA A 481 -10.34 -20.63 -22.15
CA ALA A 481 -10.37 -20.34 -23.59
C ALA A 481 -9.11 -19.62 -24.11
N ILE A 482 -8.20 -19.16 -23.22
CA ILE A 482 -6.91 -18.56 -23.61
C ILE A 482 -5.86 -19.66 -23.73
N ASP A 483 -5.29 -19.81 -24.92
CA ASP A 483 -4.25 -20.81 -25.20
C ASP A 483 -2.88 -20.38 -24.68
N LYS A 484 -2.54 -19.09 -24.86
CA LYS A 484 -1.26 -18.48 -24.43
C LYS A 484 -1.50 -17.09 -23.85
N ALA A 485 -0.80 -16.76 -22.78
CA ALA A 485 -0.67 -15.39 -22.32
C ALA A 485 0.72 -14.86 -22.67
N ILE A 486 0.80 -13.72 -23.37
CA ILE A 486 2.07 -13.15 -23.83
C ILE A 486 2.30 -11.82 -23.14
N PHE A 487 3.38 -11.75 -22.36
CA PHE A 487 3.85 -10.51 -21.78
C PHE A 487 4.84 -9.83 -22.73
N LEU A 488 4.46 -8.66 -23.22
CA LEU A 488 5.26 -7.87 -24.15
C LEU A 488 6.02 -6.77 -23.40
N ILE A 489 7.35 -6.82 -23.49
CA ILE A 489 8.26 -5.82 -22.92
C ILE A 489 8.90 -4.96 -24.02
N ASP A 490 9.27 -3.72 -23.68
CA ASP A 490 10.06 -2.87 -24.55
C ASP A 490 11.50 -3.39 -24.64
N ARG A 491 12.10 -3.32 -25.82
CA ARG A 491 13.49 -3.78 -26.06
C ARG A 491 14.52 -3.06 -25.19
N LYS A 492 14.21 -1.83 -24.76
CA LYS A 492 15.10 -1.04 -23.87
C LYS A 492 15.01 -1.47 -22.41
N ASP A 493 13.90 -2.08 -22.02
CA ASP A 493 13.64 -2.54 -20.65
C ASP A 493 14.05 -4.01 -20.44
N LEU A 494 14.60 -4.68 -21.48
CA LEU A 494 15.27 -5.98 -21.37
C LEU A 494 16.52 -5.95 -20.48
N ASP A 495 16.97 -4.76 -20.07
CA ASP A 495 17.98 -4.62 -19.03
C ASP A 495 17.40 -5.00 -17.66
N THR A 496 17.55 -6.30 -17.40
CA THR A 496 17.71 -6.97 -16.12
C THR A 496 16.60 -6.85 -15.08
N GLN A 497 16.10 -5.68 -14.69
CA GLN A 497 15.24 -5.56 -13.50
C GLN A 497 13.82 -6.10 -13.68
N THR A 498 13.15 -5.77 -14.79
CA THR A 498 11.74 -6.20 -15.02
C THR A 498 11.68 -7.70 -15.30
N THR A 499 12.63 -8.21 -16.09
CA THR A 499 12.73 -9.64 -16.42
C THR A 499 13.12 -10.45 -15.18
N MET A 500 14.11 -10.01 -14.41
CA MET A 500 14.50 -10.65 -13.15
C MET A 500 13.35 -10.69 -12.15
N ALA A 501 12.66 -9.55 -11.94
CA ALA A 501 11.49 -9.51 -11.06
C ALA A 501 10.38 -10.45 -11.53
N PHE A 502 10.14 -10.51 -12.83
CA PHE A 502 9.13 -11.41 -13.42
C PHE A 502 9.51 -12.89 -13.21
N GLN A 503 10.78 -13.24 -13.40
CA GLN A 503 11.29 -14.58 -13.12
C GLN A 503 11.24 -14.93 -11.63
N ALA A 504 11.63 -14.01 -10.75
CA ALA A 504 11.57 -14.22 -9.31
C ALA A 504 10.15 -14.50 -8.80
N TYR A 505 9.12 -13.89 -9.44
CA TYR A 505 7.72 -14.16 -9.13
C TYR A 505 7.19 -15.45 -9.76
N ALA A 506 7.82 -15.92 -10.84
CA ALA A 506 7.37 -17.06 -11.61
C ALA A 506 7.97 -18.40 -11.16
N ASN A 507 9.16 -18.38 -10.56
CA ASN A 507 9.92 -19.60 -10.23
C ASN A 507 9.15 -20.58 -9.33
N ASN A 508 8.26 -20.09 -8.50
CA ASN A 508 7.41 -20.90 -7.61
C ASN A 508 5.91 -20.68 -7.88
N ASP A 509 5.53 -20.49 -9.13
CA ASP A 509 4.12 -20.35 -9.52
C ASP A 509 3.67 -21.59 -10.33
N LEU A 510 2.35 -21.77 -10.42
CA LEU A 510 1.69 -22.87 -11.15
C LEU A 510 1.83 -22.77 -12.66
N VAL A 511 2.32 -21.65 -13.16
CA VAL A 511 2.40 -21.36 -14.59
C VAL A 511 3.85 -21.22 -14.99
N ASP A 512 4.28 -22.03 -15.94
CA ASP A 512 5.59 -21.87 -16.55
C ASP A 512 5.70 -20.52 -17.25
N VAL A 513 6.69 -19.74 -16.84
CA VAL A 513 7.03 -18.47 -17.46
C VAL A 513 8.33 -18.62 -18.22
N ASP A 514 8.20 -18.55 -19.52
CA ASP A 514 9.31 -18.75 -20.43
C ASP A 514 9.69 -17.45 -21.14
N GLU A 515 10.89 -16.96 -20.90
CA GLU A 515 11.46 -15.93 -21.73
C GLU A 515 11.94 -16.52 -23.08
N THR A 516 11.78 -15.76 -24.15
CA THR A 516 12.23 -16.19 -25.47
C THR A 516 13.65 -15.69 -25.75
N ASP A 517 14.58 -16.60 -26.02
CA ASP A 517 15.94 -16.24 -26.42
C ASP A 517 15.96 -15.58 -27.82
N ASN A 518 15.25 -16.17 -28.75
CA ASN A 518 15.20 -15.74 -30.14
C ASN A 518 13.85 -16.05 -30.81
N VAL A 519 13.69 -15.67 -32.06
CA VAL A 519 12.45 -15.86 -32.84
C VAL A 519 12.10 -17.33 -33.08
N ASN A 520 13.08 -18.22 -33.19
CA ASN A 520 12.82 -19.66 -33.38
C ASN A 520 12.32 -20.29 -32.07
N ASP A 521 12.85 -19.88 -30.94
CA ASP A 521 12.37 -20.28 -29.63
C ASP A 521 10.92 -19.80 -29.39
N LEU A 522 10.62 -18.53 -29.67
CA LEU A 522 9.25 -18.00 -29.66
C LEU A 522 8.31 -18.86 -30.55
N LYS A 523 8.75 -19.20 -31.75
CA LYS A 523 7.98 -20.06 -32.66
C LYS A 523 7.70 -21.44 -32.07
N LYS A 524 8.71 -22.06 -31.39
CA LYS A 524 8.59 -23.36 -30.71
C LYS A 524 7.56 -23.30 -29.60
N LYS A 525 7.65 -22.28 -28.72
CA LYS A 525 6.74 -22.07 -27.60
C LYS A 525 5.30 -21.82 -28.03
N LEU A 526 5.08 -21.04 -29.10
CA LEU A 526 3.74 -20.84 -29.66
C LEU A 526 3.15 -22.10 -30.29
N LYS A 527 3.98 -23.03 -30.75
CA LYS A 527 3.52 -24.32 -31.31
C LYS A 527 3.22 -25.38 -30.26
N SER A 528 3.81 -25.26 -29.07
CA SER A 528 3.53 -26.17 -27.95
C SER A 528 2.04 -26.17 -27.61
N ASP A 529 1.53 -27.31 -27.19
CA ASP A 529 0.15 -27.44 -26.71
C ASP A 529 0.02 -27.03 -25.23
N ASP A 530 1.16 -26.79 -24.56
CA ASP A 530 1.18 -26.38 -23.14
C ASP A 530 0.61 -24.97 -22.98
N ARG A 531 -0.21 -24.79 -21.98
CA ARG A 531 -0.69 -23.47 -21.56
C ARG A 531 0.38 -22.80 -20.72
N GLN A 532 1.01 -21.74 -21.24
CA GLN A 532 2.15 -21.08 -20.59
C GLN A 532 2.13 -19.56 -20.79
N VAL A 533 2.80 -18.85 -19.92
CA VAL A 533 3.11 -17.43 -20.08
C VAL A 533 4.41 -17.30 -20.88
N ILE A 534 4.36 -16.54 -21.96
CA ILE A 534 5.53 -16.27 -22.80
C ILE A 534 5.95 -14.82 -22.63
N VAL A 535 7.18 -14.59 -22.19
CA VAL A 535 7.78 -13.24 -22.13
C VAL A 535 8.58 -13.00 -23.40
N THR A 536 8.24 -11.95 -24.14
CA THR A 536 8.91 -11.64 -25.41
C THR A 536 8.85 -10.16 -25.75
N THR A 537 9.55 -9.77 -26.80
CA THR A 537 9.52 -8.40 -27.33
C THR A 537 8.62 -8.29 -28.56
N ILE A 538 8.07 -7.09 -28.76
CA ILE A 538 7.26 -6.79 -29.94
C ILE A 538 8.01 -7.03 -31.26
N GLN A 539 9.33 -6.80 -31.26
CA GLN A 539 10.18 -6.99 -32.43
C GLN A 539 10.29 -8.48 -32.83
N LYS A 540 10.46 -9.38 -31.82
CA LYS A 540 10.48 -10.82 -32.06
C LYS A 540 9.13 -11.29 -32.64
N MET A 541 8.01 -10.78 -32.11
CA MET A 541 6.67 -11.07 -32.64
C MET A 541 6.52 -10.61 -34.10
N GLN A 542 6.94 -9.37 -34.43
CA GLN A 542 6.88 -8.85 -35.81
C GLN A 542 7.74 -9.68 -36.79
N ILE A 543 8.97 -10.02 -36.38
CA ILE A 543 9.86 -10.84 -37.23
C ILE A 543 9.24 -12.23 -37.46
N LEU A 544 8.63 -12.81 -36.43
CA LEU A 544 7.97 -14.10 -36.51
C LEU A 544 6.88 -14.08 -37.58
N ILE A 545 5.91 -13.17 -37.47
CA ILE A 545 4.75 -13.14 -38.39
C ILE A 545 5.12 -12.71 -39.81
N SER A 546 6.13 -11.81 -39.98
CA SER A 546 6.50 -11.26 -41.30
C SER A 546 7.53 -12.07 -42.03
N LYS A 547 8.43 -12.81 -41.34
CA LYS A 547 9.61 -13.45 -41.99
C LYS A 547 9.76 -14.94 -41.69
N ARG A 548 9.12 -15.49 -40.64
CA ARG A 548 9.36 -16.86 -40.17
C ARG A 548 8.17 -17.80 -40.30
N LEU A 549 6.99 -17.25 -40.58
CA LEU A 549 5.79 -18.05 -40.88
C LEU A 549 5.43 -17.93 -42.34
N GLN A 550 5.27 -19.08 -42.97
CA GLN A 550 4.88 -19.17 -44.38
C GLN A 550 3.40 -19.51 -44.49
N GLU A 551 2.64 -18.66 -45.16
CA GLU A 551 1.20 -18.85 -45.37
C GLU A 551 0.93 -20.19 -46.06
N GLY A 552 -0.15 -20.86 -45.71
CA GLY A 552 -0.51 -22.18 -46.25
C GLY A 552 0.14 -23.36 -45.51
N THR A 553 1.08 -23.13 -44.60
CA THR A 553 1.65 -24.22 -43.78
C THR A 553 0.79 -24.56 -42.55
N SER A 554 0.89 -25.79 -42.08
CA SER A 554 0.25 -26.26 -40.88
C SER A 554 0.67 -25.43 -39.67
N GLU A 555 1.94 -25.04 -39.56
CA GLU A 555 2.49 -24.18 -38.52
C GLU A 555 1.84 -22.79 -38.52
N TYR A 556 1.73 -22.18 -39.69
CA TYR A 556 1.07 -20.88 -39.85
C TYR A 556 -0.37 -20.94 -39.34
N SER A 557 -1.13 -21.97 -39.75
CA SER A 557 -2.52 -22.16 -39.39
C SER A 557 -2.67 -22.42 -37.86
N LYS A 558 -1.80 -23.24 -37.26
CA LYS A 558 -1.81 -23.53 -35.83
C LYS A 558 -1.58 -22.23 -35.02
N ILE A 559 -0.54 -21.47 -35.33
CA ILE A 559 -0.20 -20.25 -34.59
C ILE A 559 -1.24 -19.14 -34.80
N LYS A 560 -1.75 -18.97 -36.02
CA LYS A 560 -2.75 -17.95 -36.36
C LYS A 560 -4.06 -18.14 -35.59
N ASN A 561 -4.45 -19.38 -35.31
CA ASN A 561 -5.71 -19.72 -34.66
C ASN A 561 -5.64 -19.68 -33.14
N LEU A 562 -4.47 -19.44 -32.53
CA LEU A 562 -4.33 -19.32 -31.10
C LEU A 562 -5.15 -18.13 -30.56
N LYS A 563 -5.86 -18.37 -29.47
CA LYS A 563 -6.46 -17.29 -28.66
C LYS A 563 -5.44 -16.78 -27.67
N ILE A 564 -4.88 -15.64 -27.97
CA ILE A 564 -3.78 -15.04 -27.21
C ILE A 564 -4.28 -13.84 -26.40
N ALA A 565 -3.87 -13.78 -25.13
CA ALA A 565 -3.96 -12.56 -24.32
C ALA A 565 -2.58 -11.88 -24.29
N PHE A 566 -2.49 -10.70 -24.87
CA PHE A 566 -1.31 -9.84 -24.80
C PHE A 566 -1.43 -8.91 -23.60
N VAL A 567 -0.44 -8.92 -22.73
CA VAL A 567 -0.26 -7.95 -21.66
C VAL A 567 0.99 -7.12 -21.99
N VAL A 568 0.83 -5.81 -22.05
CA VAL A 568 1.86 -4.90 -22.57
C VAL A 568 2.28 -3.93 -21.48
N ASP A 569 3.51 -4.03 -21.02
CA ASP A 569 4.05 -3.03 -20.10
C ASP A 569 4.52 -1.78 -20.85
N GLU A 570 4.44 -0.62 -20.18
CA GLU A 570 4.69 0.71 -20.76
C GLU A 570 4.06 0.87 -22.17
N CYS A 571 2.80 0.48 -22.28
CA CYS A 571 2.10 0.30 -23.55
C CYS A 571 2.03 1.56 -24.43
N HIS A 572 2.23 2.75 -23.83
CA HIS A 572 2.29 4.03 -24.57
C HIS A 572 3.50 4.14 -25.51
N ARG A 573 4.54 3.30 -25.30
CA ARG A 573 5.76 3.30 -26.11
C ARG A 573 6.14 1.92 -26.65
N ALA A 574 5.81 0.84 -25.93
CA ALA A 574 6.23 -0.51 -26.29
C ALA A 574 5.63 -0.99 -27.63
N VAL A 575 4.39 -0.60 -27.92
CA VAL A 575 3.66 -1.05 -29.11
C VAL A 575 3.10 0.14 -29.89
N THR A 576 3.57 0.34 -31.12
CA THR A 576 3.01 1.39 -32.00
C THR A 576 1.63 1.00 -32.51
N PRO A 577 0.75 1.98 -32.82
CA PRO A 577 -0.58 1.69 -33.40
C PRO A 577 -0.52 0.83 -34.67
N LYS A 578 0.49 1.03 -35.51
CA LYS A 578 0.71 0.22 -36.74
C LYS A 578 1.01 -1.23 -36.37
N THR A 579 1.96 -1.45 -35.47
CA THR A 579 2.38 -2.81 -35.08
C THR A 579 1.24 -3.59 -34.44
N LYS A 580 0.49 -2.93 -33.55
CA LYS A 580 -0.68 -3.58 -32.92
C LYS A 580 -1.70 -4.03 -33.96
N ARG A 581 -2.04 -3.16 -34.94
CA ARG A 581 -2.97 -3.48 -36.01
C ARG A 581 -2.46 -4.67 -36.87
N GLU A 582 -1.17 -4.78 -37.11
CA GLU A 582 -0.57 -5.92 -37.81
C GLU A 582 -0.73 -7.23 -37.07
N LEU A 583 -0.47 -7.22 -35.75
CA LEU A 583 -0.63 -8.39 -34.90
C LEU A 583 -2.11 -8.77 -34.70
N GLU A 584 -3.02 -7.82 -34.58
CA GLU A 584 -4.47 -8.09 -34.49
C GLU A 584 -5.03 -8.71 -35.77
N ARG A 585 -4.53 -8.28 -36.94
CA ARG A 585 -4.90 -8.89 -38.21
C ARG A 585 -4.42 -10.33 -38.34
N PHE A 586 -3.24 -10.62 -37.77
CA PHE A 586 -2.70 -11.97 -37.77
C PHE A 586 -3.41 -12.86 -36.75
N PHE A 587 -3.49 -12.40 -35.47
CA PHE A 587 -4.14 -13.11 -34.39
C PHE A 587 -5.58 -12.58 -34.20
N GLY A 588 -6.49 -13.00 -35.05
CA GLY A 588 -7.86 -12.46 -35.07
C GLY A 588 -8.70 -12.69 -33.80
N ARG A 589 -8.20 -13.49 -32.85
CA ARG A 589 -8.84 -13.79 -31.56
C ARG A 589 -8.04 -13.27 -30.36
N SER A 590 -7.19 -12.26 -30.54
CA SER A 590 -6.33 -11.74 -29.49
C SER A 590 -7.05 -10.73 -28.59
N LEU A 591 -6.72 -10.77 -27.30
CA LEU A 591 -7.09 -9.77 -26.30
C LEU A 591 -5.86 -8.94 -25.94
N TRP A 592 -6.05 -7.65 -25.63
CA TRP A 592 -4.94 -6.72 -25.40
C TRP A 592 -5.17 -5.94 -24.12
N TYR A 593 -4.22 -6.01 -23.17
CA TYR A 593 -4.24 -5.31 -21.91
C TYR A 593 -2.98 -4.47 -21.76
N GLY A 594 -3.12 -3.14 -21.91
CA GLY A 594 -2.01 -2.20 -21.80
C GLY A 594 -1.83 -1.69 -20.37
N PHE A 595 -0.60 -1.69 -19.85
CA PHE A 595 -0.24 -1.03 -18.59
C PHE A 595 0.58 0.21 -18.89
N THR A 596 0.26 1.34 -18.28
CA THR A 596 1.02 2.59 -18.46
C THR A 596 0.82 3.58 -17.32
N GLY A 597 1.87 4.34 -16.99
CA GLY A 597 1.78 5.51 -16.08
C GLY A 597 1.40 6.80 -16.80
N THR A 598 1.58 6.85 -18.12
CA THR A 598 1.40 8.04 -18.97
C THR A 598 0.57 7.73 -20.21
N PRO A 599 -0.76 7.52 -20.05
CA PRO A 599 -1.62 7.28 -21.22
C PRO A 599 -1.59 8.43 -22.21
N ARG A 600 -1.83 8.13 -23.49
CA ARG A 600 -2.06 9.12 -24.54
C ARG A 600 -3.54 9.50 -24.58
N PHE A 601 -3.81 10.77 -24.37
CA PHE A 601 -5.14 11.36 -24.44
C PHE A 601 -5.28 12.27 -25.67
N ALA A 602 -6.42 12.91 -25.83
CA ALA A 602 -6.65 13.86 -26.92
C ALA A 602 -5.71 15.07 -26.86
N GLU A 603 -5.26 15.45 -25.65
CA GLU A 603 -4.33 16.57 -25.41
C GLU A 603 -2.88 16.22 -25.76
N ASN A 604 -2.52 14.95 -25.73
CA ASN A 604 -1.16 14.46 -26.03
C ASN A 604 -1.14 13.21 -26.91
N PRO A 605 -1.81 13.26 -28.08
CA PRO A 605 -2.06 12.07 -28.90
C PRO A 605 -0.79 11.54 -29.57
N TYR A 606 -0.85 10.30 -30.09
CA TYR A 606 0.15 9.82 -31.03
C TYR A 606 0.18 10.69 -32.30
N PRO A 607 1.33 10.79 -32.99
CA PRO A 607 1.41 11.44 -34.30
C PRO A 607 0.37 10.86 -35.26
N GLN A 608 -0.26 11.72 -36.06
CA GLN A 608 -1.23 11.26 -37.06
C GLN A 608 -0.55 10.44 -38.15
N MET A 609 -1.02 9.22 -38.36
CA MET A 609 -0.53 8.31 -39.40
C MET A 609 -1.75 7.65 -40.07
N GLY A 610 -2.35 8.35 -41.00
CA GLY A 610 -3.56 7.91 -41.71
C GLY A 610 -4.74 7.74 -40.74
N ASP A 611 -5.37 6.56 -40.74
CA ASP A 611 -6.51 6.15 -39.95
C ASP A 611 -6.15 5.39 -38.65
N LEU A 612 -4.86 5.44 -38.22
CA LEU A 612 -4.40 4.76 -37.01
C LEU A 612 -4.92 5.45 -35.77
N PRO A 613 -5.21 4.67 -34.68
CA PRO A 613 -5.59 5.21 -33.37
C PRO A 613 -4.55 6.20 -32.83
N ARG A 614 -5.04 7.25 -32.17
CA ARG A 614 -4.19 8.33 -31.64
C ARG A 614 -4.17 8.41 -30.12
N THR A 615 -5.10 7.77 -29.46
CA THR A 615 -5.16 7.73 -28.00
C THR A 615 -4.96 6.29 -27.48
N THR A 616 -4.64 6.16 -26.20
CA THR A 616 -4.50 4.83 -25.57
C THR A 616 -5.84 4.10 -25.56
N GLU A 617 -6.95 4.82 -25.38
CA GLU A 617 -8.29 4.25 -25.38
C GLU A 617 -8.71 3.75 -26.77
N GLU A 618 -8.45 4.54 -27.82
CA GLU A 618 -8.69 4.08 -29.20
C GLU A 618 -7.82 2.86 -29.55
N LEU A 619 -6.62 2.77 -29.00
CA LEU A 619 -5.69 1.69 -29.30
C LEU A 619 -5.99 0.40 -28.54
N TYR A 620 -6.24 0.46 -27.25
CA TYR A 620 -6.40 -0.71 -26.37
C TYR A 620 -7.85 -0.99 -25.98
N GLY A 621 -8.75 -0.02 -26.13
CA GLY A 621 -10.12 -0.08 -25.62
C GLY A 621 -10.28 0.68 -24.30
N LYS A 622 -11.40 0.48 -23.62
CA LYS A 622 -11.80 1.23 -22.42
C LYS A 622 -10.75 1.12 -21.31
N ARG A 623 -10.58 2.21 -20.55
CA ARG A 623 -9.80 2.17 -19.32
C ARG A 623 -10.49 1.26 -18.29
N LEU A 624 -9.78 0.21 -17.86
CA LEU A 624 -10.27 -0.80 -16.93
C LEU A 624 -10.07 -0.38 -15.48
N HIS A 625 -8.91 0.23 -15.17
CA HIS A 625 -8.60 0.73 -13.82
C HIS A 625 -7.73 1.98 -13.87
N LYS A 626 -7.80 2.80 -12.80
CA LYS A 626 -7.05 4.05 -12.65
C LYS A 626 -6.46 4.15 -11.25
N TYR A 627 -5.14 4.33 -11.17
CA TYR A 627 -4.42 4.64 -9.95
C TYR A 627 -3.34 5.68 -10.26
N THR A 628 -3.65 6.94 -9.93
CA THR A 628 -2.83 8.10 -10.27
C THR A 628 -1.72 8.35 -9.24
N ILE A 629 -0.82 9.28 -9.57
CA ILE A 629 0.21 9.74 -8.63
C ILE A 629 -0.41 10.36 -7.37
N GLN A 630 -1.57 11.00 -7.46
CA GLN A 630 -2.29 11.54 -6.30
C GLN A 630 -2.75 10.43 -5.35
N ASN A 631 -3.34 9.35 -5.90
CA ASN A 631 -3.71 8.17 -5.12
C ASN A 631 -2.47 7.54 -4.46
N ALA A 632 -1.39 7.40 -5.21
CA ALA A 632 -0.16 6.78 -4.73
C ALA A 632 0.55 7.57 -3.62
N ILE A 633 0.50 8.91 -3.66
CA ILE A 633 1.00 9.78 -2.60
C ILE A 633 0.10 9.69 -1.37
N HIS A 634 -1.22 9.74 -1.56
CA HIS A 634 -2.19 9.61 -0.47
C HIS A 634 -2.01 8.29 0.29
N ASP A 635 -1.81 7.19 -0.44
CA ASP A 635 -1.63 5.85 0.14
C ASP A 635 -0.19 5.60 0.64
N ASN A 636 0.69 6.60 0.59
CA ASN A 636 2.12 6.47 0.88
C ASN A 636 2.83 5.35 0.07
N ALA A 637 2.30 5.02 -1.09
CA ALA A 637 2.90 4.04 -2.01
C ALA A 637 4.10 4.62 -2.76
N VAL A 638 4.13 5.94 -2.95
CA VAL A 638 5.26 6.71 -3.50
C VAL A 638 5.51 7.93 -2.64
N LEU A 639 6.74 8.45 -2.69
CA LEU A 639 7.10 9.67 -1.99
C LEU A 639 6.41 10.88 -2.62
N GLY A 640 5.94 11.80 -1.78
CA GLY A 640 5.45 13.10 -2.23
C GLY A 640 6.58 13.94 -2.84
N PHE A 641 6.22 14.87 -3.73
CA PHE A 641 7.15 15.81 -4.35
C PHE A 641 6.55 17.21 -4.42
N GLN A 642 7.43 18.20 -4.51
CA GLN A 642 7.04 19.57 -4.75
C GLN A 642 7.50 19.99 -6.14
N VAL A 643 6.66 20.74 -6.85
CA VAL A 643 6.97 21.28 -8.17
C VAL A 643 7.24 22.79 -8.03
N GLU A 644 8.40 23.22 -8.47
CA GLU A 644 8.75 24.64 -8.60
C GLU A 644 8.94 24.99 -10.07
N HIS A 645 8.27 26.01 -10.52
CA HIS A 645 8.45 26.57 -11.86
C HIS A 645 9.38 27.78 -11.80
N ASN A 646 10.60 27.61 -12.29
CA ASN A 646 11.58 28.69 -12.43
C ASN A 646 11.68 29.04 -13.92
N GLY A 647 10.84 29.93 -14.38
CA GLY A 647 10.84 30.43 -15.76
C GLY A 647 11.04 31.93 -15.85
N PRO A 648 11.53 32.46 -16.98
CA PRO A 648 11.53 33.90 -17.23
C PRO A 648 10.08 34.42 -17.23
N LYS A 649 9.86 35.58 -16.62
CA LYS A 649 8.50 36.17 -16.44
C LYS A 649 7.78 36.54 -17.76
N ASN A 650 8.43 36.43 -18.92
CA ASN A 650 7.94 36.90 -20.21
C ASN A 650 7.87 35.79 -21.29
N ILE A 651 7.79 34.52 -20.93
CA ILE A 651 7.56 33.46 -21.90
C ILE A 651 6.05 33.28 -22.09
N THR A 652 5.63 33.40 -23.33
CA THR A 652 4.28 33.04 -23.81
C THR A 652 4.34 31.69 -24.50
N ASP A 653 3.20 31.02 -24.70
CA ASP A 653 3.08 29.75 -25.42
C ASP A 653 3.61 29.82 -26.88
N GLU A 654 3.84 31.02 -27.38
CA GLU A 654 4.40 31.30 -28.74
C GLU A 654 5.93 31.44 -28.74
N THR A 655 6.61 31.25 -27.61
CA THR A 655 8.09 31.40 -27.54
C THR A 655 8.74 30.22 -28.23
N ASP A 656 9.55 30.48 -29.26
CA ASP A 656 10.27 29.45 -30.01
C ASP A 656 11.15 28.60 -29.10
N ALA A 657 11.10 27.28 -29.29
CA ALA A 657 11.89 26.29 -28.54
C ALA A 657 13.40 26.59 -28.56
N SER A 658 13.91 27.26 -29.62
CA SER A 658 15.29 27.71 -29.74
C SER A 658 15.72 28.74 -28.65
N ALA A 659 14.76 29.44 -28.03
CA ALA A 659 15.03 30.36 -26.95
C ALA A 659 15.59 29.66 -25.69
N TYR A 660 15.30 28.37 -25.52
CA TYR A 660 15.80 27.55 -24.41
C TYR A 660 17.16 26.90 -24.69
N ASP A 661 17.61 26.89 -25.96
CA ASP A 661 18.80 26.19 -26.42
C ASP A 661 20.04 27.07 -26.47
N ASN A 662 19.96 28.33 -26.01
CA ASN A 662 21.10 29.23 -25.97
C ASN A 662 21.92 29.05 -24.68
N GLU A 663 23.23 29.32 -24.80
CA GLU A 663 24.20 29.13 -23.72
C GLU A 663 23.91 30.03 -22.50
N THR A 664 23.39 31.23 -22.70
CA THR A 664 23.02 32.16 -21.62
C THR A 664 21.88 31.63 -20.77
N HIS A 665 20.88 30.99 -21.41
CA HIS A 665 19.80 30.34 -20.69
C HIS A 665 20.30 29.12 -19.92
N MET A 666 21.13 28.29 -20.55
CA MET A 666 21.71 27.09 -19.92
C MET A 666 22.56 27.46 -18.69
N LEU A 667 23.38 28.50 -18.78
CA LEU A 667 24.18 28.98 -17.64
C LEU A 667 23.29 29.47 -16.48
N ARG A 668 22.14 30.13 -16.78
CA ARG A 668 21.17 30.53 -15.74
C ARG A 668 20.51 29.30 -15.07
N VAL A 669 20.19 28.30 -15.83
CA VAL A 669 19.63 27.03 -15.27
C VAL A 669 20.66 26.37 -14.35
N LEU A 670 21.92 26.30 -14.78
CA LEU A 670 23.03 25.79 -13.96
C LEU A 670 23.23 26.61 -12.69
N ASP A 671 23.14 27.95 -12.77
CA ASP A 671 23.23 28.83 -11.61
C ASP A 671 22.10 28.56 -10.60
N ILE A 672 20.88 28.39 -11.08
CA ILE A 672 19.75 28.02 -10.22
C ILE A 672 20.00 26.68 -9.53
N ILE A 673 20.45 25.67 -10.27
CA ILE A 673 20.72 24.32 -9.73
C ILE A 673 21.84 24.37 -8.70
N LEU A 674 22.99 24.98 -9.05
CA LEU A 674 24.21 24.92 -8.24
C LEU A 674 24.23 25.91 -7.07
N ASN A 675 23.68 27.12 -7.26
CA ASN A 675 23.83 28.21 -6.29
C ASN A 675 22.53 28.56 -5.56
N LYS A 676 21.34 28.30 -6.14
CA LYS A 676 20.05 28.62 -5.53
C LYS A 676 19.28 27.40 -5.00
N SER A 677 19.58 26.21 -5.52
CA SER A 677 18.94 24.96 -5.10
C SER A 677 19.82 24.11 -4.20
N TYR A 678 20.96 24.60 -3.76
CA TYR A 678 21.92 23.81 -2.98
C TYR A 678 21.34 23.27 -1.67
N HIS A 679 20.47 24.02 -0.99
CA HIS A 679 19.76 23.55 0.19
C HIS A 679 18.87 22.33 -0.09
N LYS A 680 18.28 22.26 -1.30
CA LYS A 680 17.42 21.17 -1.72
C LYS A 680 18.21 19.91 -2.07
N LEU A 681 19.45 20.09 -2.54
CA LEU A 681 20.37 19.00 -2.85
C LEU A 681 21.11 18.47 -1.60
N GLY A 682 20.85 19.03 -0.42
CA GLY A 682 21.49 18.60 0.82
C GLY A 682 22.95 19.04 0.97
N PHE A 683 23.40 20.05 0.18
CA PHE A 683 24.72 20.62 0.34
C PHE A 683 24.81 21.39 1.66
N GLN A 684 25.49 20.84 2.65
CA GLN A 684 25.88 21.56 3.87
C GLN A 684 27.35 21.94 3.78
N ASN A 685 27.62 23.21 3.57
CA ASN A 685 28.97 23.82 3.68
C ASN A 685 30.11 23.03 3.00
N GLY A 686 29.85 22.44 1.83
CA GLY A 686 30.87 21.75 1.03
C GLY A 686 31.39 20.44 1.61
N LYS A 687 30.79 19.92 2.70
CA LYS A 687 31.14 18.63 3.30
C LYS A 687 29.87 17.84 3.65
N GLY A 688 29.71 16.66 3.10
CA GLY A 688 28.62 15.74 3.46
C GLY A 688 28.10 14.96 2.27
N GLN A 689 27.21 14.02 2.56
CA GLN A 689 26.48 13.27 1.53
C GLN A 689 25.41 14.19 0.93
N THR A 690 25.41 14.31 -0.40
CA THR A 690 24.40 15.07 -1.16
C THR A 690 23.33 14.13 -1.69
N TYR A 691 22.12 14.66 -1.88
CA TYR A 691 21.12 13.96 -2.67
C TYR A 691 21.52 13.98 -4.16
N GLU A 692 21.19 12.93 -4.88
CA GLU A 692 21.39 12.88 -6.32
C GLU A 692 20.40 13.80 -7.04
N GLY A 693 20.88 14.49 -8.07
CA GLY A 693 20.06 15.35 -8.93
C GLY A 693 20.02 14.80 -10.36
N LEU A 694 18.84 14.80 -10.97
CA LEU A 694 18.64 14.39 -12.36
C LEU A 694 18.25 15.62 -13.19
N LEU A 695 19.10 16.01 -14.14
CA LEU A 695 18.81 17.04 -15.13
C LEU A 695 18.26 16.38 -16.41
N THR A 696 17.01 16.65 -16.73
CA THR A 696 16.38 16.18 -17.97
C THR A 696 16.36 17.32 -18.98
N THR A 697 16.71 17.02 -20.22
CA THR A 697 16.79 17.99 -21.32
C THR A 697 15.92 17.56 -22.51
N SER A 698 15.68 18.49 -23.46
CA SER A 698 14.86 18.25 -24.65
C SER A 698 15.48 17.26 -25.66
N SER A 699 16.81 17.14 -25.67
CA SER A 699 17.53 16.24 -26.59
C SER A 699 18.90 15.82 -26.05
N ILE A 700 19.49 14.80 -26.64
CA ILE A 700 20.85 14.33 -26.32
C ILE A 700 21.89 15.44 -26.57
N GLN A 701 21.74 16.19 -27.66
CA GLN A 701 22.66 17.29 -27.98
C GLN A 701 22.62 18.38 -26.92
N ILE A 702 21.44 18.71 -26.40
CA ILE A 702 21.29 19.68 -25.31
C ILE A 702 21.88 19.14 -24.01
N ALA A 703 21.70 17.86 -23.72
CA ALA A 703 22.33 17.22 -22.56
C ALA A 703 23.87 17.30 -22.62
N GLN A 704 24.45 17.05 -23.80
CA GLN A 704 25.90 17.18 -24.03
C GLN A 704 26.39 18.60 -23.79
N LYS A 705 25.68 19.61 -24.29
CA LYS A 705 26.00 21.02 -24.06
C LYS A 705 25.95 21.38 -22.57
N TYR A 706 24.92 20.94 -21.84
CA TYR A 706 24.86 21.13 -20.39
C TYR A 706 26.04 20.46 -19.67
N TYR A 707 26.43 19.27 -20.08
CA TYR A 707 27.60 18.58 -19.50
C TYR A 707 28.90 19.36 -19.74
N GLU A 708 29.12 19.88 -20.96
CA GLU A 708 30.31 20.73 -21.30
C GLU A 708 30.33 22.01 -20.48
N LEU A 709 29.19 22.71 -20.37
CA LEU A 709 29.08 23.93 -19.57
C LEU A 709 29.33 23.67 -18.08
N LEU A 710 28.75 22.58 -17.53
CA LEU A 710 28.95 22.22 -16.14
C LEU A 710 30.41 21.89 -15.84
N THR A 711 31.12 21.23 -16.77
CA THR A 711 32.53 20.91 -16.65
C THR A 711 33.38 22.19 -16.67
N LYS A 712 33.07 23.16 -17.53
CA LYS A 712 33.76 24.49 -17.55
C LYS A 712 33.54 25.24 -16.23
N VAL A 713 32.30 25.33 -15.74
CA VAL A 713 31.98 26.01 -14.47
C VAL A 713 32.72 25.37 -13.28
N LYS A 714 32.92 24.03 -13.32
CA LYS A 714 33.69 23.33 -12.29
C LYS A 714 35.16 23.73 -12.29
N VAL A 715 35.78 23.77 -13.46
CA VAL A 715 37.20 24.14 -13.63
C VAL A 715 37.47 25.61 -13.25
N GLU A 716 36.52 26.51 -13.47
CA GLU A 716 36.65 27.93 -13.06
C GLU A 716 36.50 28.14 -11.56
N LYS A 717 35.93 27.19 -10.82
CA LYS A 717 35.77 27.26 -9.35
C LYS A 717 36.84 26.49 -8.57
N GLU A 718 37.60 25.59 -9.21
CA GLU A 718 38.82 24.97 -8.67
C GLU A 718 40.05 25.87 -8.88
#